data_98008cf9d3aec7b08b09a1d48ace7496
#
_entry.id   98008cf9d3aec7b08b09a1d48ace7496
#
_cell.length_a   1.000
_cell.length_b   1.000
_cell.length_c   1.000
_cell.angle_alpha   90.00
_cell.angle_beta   90.00
_cell.angle_gamma   90.00
#
_symmetry.space_group_name_H-M   'P 1'
#
loop_
_entity.id
_entity.type
_entity.pdbx_description
1 polymer ?
#
loop_
_entity_poly.entity_id
_entity_poly.type
_entity_poly.pdbx_seq_one_letter_code
_entity_poly.pdbx_strand_id
1 'polypeptide(L)'
;MGGMKCIFAALFVCICLSHAAYAVPQASPSAAARQIDAILAADWKKHHLKGNQPTDDSTFVRRVYLDIIGRIPTTREVDSFLDDKTADKRAKLIDKLLASEAYVQHFFNYWADVLRLTSNGNQTGGITGAAYANFVKQSLRENKSYDKFVAEMIAAQGKAWENGAIGYYMRDRGMPLDNMANTTRIFLGTRIECAQCHNHPFDKWSQMQFFKMAAFTYGVQTQDYNGGIMGDVRDLLREQEDLARAAIKDPQRPKRPQISGKMTPEQRVAAEKVYTDAYKKYESEMKAVQVKRREVQEKFRKEQRGYQEAMNDVRDTMRYTSVSMRDAKLTLPHDYQYSDAKPKAVVSSGTMMGHECVSQPGETPLQAYARWMTSPENPRFTTVIANRLWKRVFGLALIEPLDELMDTSVPMVPELEKHLEKLVIDLKYDMKAVLRVLYNTKAYQAQVSRQEYAAGSTYHFTGPLLRRMTAEQMWDSFVTLINPNPDMINQASRDAMEQRILQAKKIADSVDSLTPQEALEGLQKAARIYGSNRERTEVQQKLYAEARTQWKEAQDKAEAMKPGPEQDVALAKAKELRAKSDAIRSEVNRIQNEGRKVTYAEVITNGQKKLFEKVTGKPYQTIALNTKGGSEAAPSMMTGDSMMMASGVRNEKVVIPGYDRKELTAEEKEAVNAKLRAAYEEEADYYGITEPKERKQYISTRERMGRDTLRSAELESPAPRGHYLREFGQSDRETIENANNEASVPQALAMMNGSLLPQLLDRFSQLMLTVRKAQYPDDKVEAAYMTILARKPTANEKAAWLKAQDNGLQDIQDLVFSLLNTQQFIFIQ
;
A
#
# COMPACT_ATOMS: atom_id res chain seq x y z
N MET A 1 -20.69 33.76 51.31
CA MET A 1 -20.71 33.00 50.04
C MET A 1 -20.53 34.00 48.89
N GLY A 2 -19.33 34.28 48.47
CA GLY A 2 -19.04 35.25 47.42
C GLY A 2 -17.53 35.40 47.32
N GLY A 3 -16.85 34.50 46.61
CA GLY A 3 -15.39 34.60 46.52
C GLY A 3 -14.70 33.46 45.75
N MET A 4 -15.38 32.84 44.78
CA MET A 4 -14.75 31.75 44.07
C MET A 4 -15.18 31.66 42.58
N LYS A 5 -15.45 32.79 41.92
CA LYS A 5 -15.79 32.86 40.50
C LYS A 5 -14.87 33.76 39.64
N CYS A 6 -13.83 34.32 40.21
CA CYS A 6 -12.90 35.21 39.45
C CYS A 6 -11.51 34.63 39.15
N ILE A 7 -11.18 33.41 39.57
CA ILE A 7 -9.83 32.83 39.37
C ILE A 7 -9.75 31.98 38.07
N PHE A 8 -10.89 31.53 37.52
CA PHE A 8 -10.87 30.72 36.28
C PHE A 8 -10.86 31.53 34.98
N ALA A 9 -11.13 32.84 35.01
CA ALA A 9 -11.11 33.66 33.81
C ALA A 9 -9.72 34.22 33.48
N ALA A 10 -8.82 34.28 34.44
CA ALA A 10 -7.44 34.84 34.26
C ALA A 10 -6.43 33.80 33.74
N LEU A 11 -6.70 32.47 33.88
CA LEU A 11 -5.80 31.42 33.39
C LEU A 11 -6.06 31.05 31.90
N PHE A 12 -7.19 31.43 31.33
CA PHE A 12 -7.49 31.13 29.92
C PHE A 12 -7.00 32.23 28.94
N VAL A 13 -6.66 33.39 29.43
CA VAL A 13 -6.12 34.49 28.59
C VAL A 13 -4.60 34.45 28.46
N CYS A 14 -3.88 33.81 29.39
CA CYS A 14 -2.42 33.67 29.33
C CYS A 14 -1.91 32.52 28.43
N ILE A 15 -2.77 31.58 28.00
CA ILE A 15 -2.34 30.47 27.11
C ILE A 15 -2.48 30.82 25.62
N CYS A 16 -3.22 31.86 25.29
CA CYS A 16 -3.39 32.32 23.89
C CYS A 16 -2.32 33.33 23.40
N LEU A 17 -1.37 33.75 24.23
CA LEU A 17 -0.39 34.77 23.86
C LEU A 17 1.05 34.28 23.64
N SER A 18 1.30 32.98 23.67
CA SER A 18 2.66 32.41 23.43
C SER A 18 2.84 31.67 22.11
N HIS A 19 1.93 31.80 21.12
CA HIS A 19 2.12 31.34 19.76
C HIS A 19 2.15 32.48 18.73
N ALA A 20 2.77 33.59 19.07
CA ALA A 20 3.32 34.48 18.05
C ALA A 20 4.59 33.80 17.52
N ALA A 21 4.45 32.70 16.75
CA ALA A 21 5.52 32.24 15.88
C ALA A 21 5.87 33.40 14.95
N TYR A 22 7.11 33.83 14.98
CA TYR A 22 7.69 34.76 14.01
C TYR A 22 7.39 34.20 12.61
N ALA A 23 6.32 34.67 12.00
CA ALA A 23 6.04 34.44 10.59
C ALA A 23 7.14 35.20 9.84
N VAL A 24 8.20 34.51 9.42
CA VAL A 24 9.05 35.00 8.34
C VAL A 24 8.10 35.37 7.20
N PRO A 25 8.20 36.57 6.60
CA PRO A 25 7.34 36.95 5.50
C PRO A 25 7.51 35.92 4.37
N GLN A 26 6.62 34.96 4.25
CA GLN A 26 6.59 34.09 3.10
C GLN A 26 6.31 34.98 1.90
N ALA A 27 7.25 34.99 0.94
CA ALA A 27 7.02 35.66 -0.33
C ALA A 27 5.68 35.19 -0.90
N SER A 28 4.81 36.11 -1.32
CA SER A 28 3.52 35.71 -1.87
C SER A 28 3.76 34.73 -3.03
N PRO A 29 2.92 33.69 -3.22
CA PRO A 29 3.10 32.71 -4.31
C PRO A 29 3.33 33.36 -5.67
N SER A 30 2.70 34.49 -5.91
CA SER A 30 2.90 35.30 -7.13
C SER A 30 4.27 35.95 -7.22
N ALA A 31 4.92 36.29 -6.10
CA ALA A 31 6.28 36.84 -6.10
C ALA A 31 7.32 35.75 -6.40
N ALA A 32 7.21 34.58 -5.78
CA ALA A 32 8.09 33.44 -6.03
C ALA A 32 7.93 32.93 -7.49
N ALA A 33 6.71 32.86 -8.02
CA ALA A 33 6.47 32.51 -9.40
C ALA A 33 7.12 33.49 -10.38
N ARG A 34 7.01 34.80 -10.12
CA ARG A 34 7.69 35.83 -10.97
C ARG A 34 9.22 35.67 -10.95
N GLN A 35 9.79 35.23 -9.85
CA GLN A 35 11.23 35.00 -9.77
C GLN A 35 11.67 33.83 -10.67
N ILE A 36 10.91 32.72 -10.66
CA ILE A 36 11.11 31.59 -11.60
C ILE A 36 11.00 32.07 -13.05
N ASP A 37 9.95 32.83 -13.37
CA ASP A 37 9.74 33.37 -14.71
C ASP A 37 10.90 34.30 -15.13
N ALA A 38 11.47 35.09 -14.21
CA ALA A 38 12.61 35.94 -14.52
C ALA A 38 13.90 35.14 -14.80
N ILE A 39 14.14 34.04 -14.07
CA ILE A 39 15.26 33.13 -14.32
C ILE A 39 15.14 32.51 -15.71
N LEU A 40 13.94 31.96 -16.05
CA LEU A 40 13.68 31.37 -17.35
C LEU A 40 13.81 32.40 -18.48
N ALA A 41 13.30 33.62 -18.30
CA ALA A 41 13.44 34.69 -19.28
C ALA A 41 14.90 35.09 -19.52
N ALA A 42 15.74 35.08 -18.48
CA ALA A 42 17.18 35.31 -18.63
C ALA A 42 17.86 34.17 -19.41
N ASP A 43 17.51 32.92 -19.14
CA ASP A 43 18.00 31.76 -19.86
C ASP A 43 17.57 31.80 -21.33
N TRP A 44 16.30 32.08 -21.65
CA TRP A 44 15.82 32.23 -23.01
C TRP A 44 16.57 33.33 -23.77
N LYS A 45 16.81 34.48 -23.12
CA LYS A 45 17.57 35.56 -23.74
C LYS A 45 19.00 35.13 -24.07
N LYS A 46 19.66 34.41 -23.17
CA LYS A 46 21.01 33.87 -23.34
C LYS A 46 21.10 32.91 -24.54
N HIS A 47 20.04 32.11 -24.76
CA HIS A 47 19.99 31.10 -25.81
C HIS A 47 19.20 31.56 -27.07
N HIS A 48 18.86 32.84 -27.18
CA HIS A 48 18.09 33.41 -28.32
C HIS A 48 16.71 32.75 -28.52
N LEU A 49 16.12 32.28 -27.44
CA LEU A 49 14.78 31.65 -27.42
C LEU A 49 13.71 32.65 -26.97
N LYS A 50 12.44 32.30 -27.22
CA LYS A 50 11.27 33.01 -26.69
C LYS A 50 10.37 32.01 -26.01
N GLY A 51 9.82 32.41 -24.86
CA GLY A 51 8.77 31.67 -24.19
C GLY A 51 7.54 31.50 -25.08
N ASN A 52 6.84 30.38 -24.91
CA ASN A 52 5.61 30.11 -25.66
C ASN A 52 4.53 31.14 -25.29
N GLN A 53 3.55 31.33 -26.18
CA GLN A 53 2.43 32.23 -25.92
C GLN A 53 1.57 31.73 -24.77
N PRO A 54 0.93 32.61 -24.00
CA PRO A 54 -0.03 32.21 -22.99
C PRO A 54 -1.10 31.30 -23.56
N THR A 55 -1.52 30.27 -22.80
CA THR A 55 -2.63 29.42 -23.20
C THR A 55 -3.98 30.07 -22.87
N ASP A 56 -5.01 29.70 -23.63
CA ASP A 56 -6.40 30.14 -23.35
C ASP A 56 -6.96 29.47 -22.08
N ASP A 57 -8.07 30.00 -21.59
CA ASP A 57 -8.68 29.54 -20.36
C ASP A 57 -9.30 28.14 -20.46
N SER A 58 -9.76 27.73 -21.64
CA SER A 58 -10.31 26.39 -21.86
C SER A 58 -9.20 25.33 -21.80
N THR A 59 -8.06 25.58 -22.42
CA THR A 59 -6.88 24.72 -22.35
C THR A 59 -6.31 24.73 -20.93
N PHE A 60 -6.25 25.91 -20.28
CA PHE A 60 -5.74 26.04 -18.91
C PHE A 60 -6.58 25.21 -17.92
N VAL A 61 -7.91 25.34 -17.93
CA VAL A 61 -8.76 24.64 -16.98
C VAL A 61 -8.63 23.12 -17.11
N ARG A 62 -8.59 22.61 -18.36
CA ARG A 62 -8.39 21.18 -18.58
C ARG A 62 -7.01 20.71 -18.06
N ARG A 63 -5.94 21.45 -18.37
CA ARG A 63 -4.58 21.12 -17.93
C ARG A 63 -4.47 21.07 -16.42
N VAL A 64 -4.92 22.11 -15.74
CA VAL A 64 -4.76 22.24 -14.28
C VAL A 64 -5.57 21.20 -13.51
N TYR A 65 -6.75 20.79 -14.01
CA TYR A 65 -7.51 19.67 -13.46
C TYR A 65 -6.74 18.35 -13.60
N LEU A 66 -6.22 18.05 -14.79
CA LEU A 66 -5.41 16.84 -15.02
C LEU A 66 -4.14 16.82 -14.16
N ASP A 67 -3.46 17.94 -14.01
CA ASP A 67 -2.18 18.00 -13.30
C ASP A 67 -2.33 17.98 -11.78
N ILE A 68 -3.36 18.64 -11.24
CA ILE A 68 -3.55 18.73 -9.78
C ILE A 68 -4.43 17.61 -9.24
N ILE A 69 -5.51 17.28 -9.93
CA ILE A 69 -6.47 16.29 -9.42
C ILE A 69 -6.62 15.04 -10.28
N GLY A 70 -5.91 14.95 -11.41
CA GLY A 70 -5.78 13.72 -12.20
C GLY A 70 -6.98 13.32 -13.04
N ARG A 71 -7.91 14.24 -13.31
CA ARG A 71 -9.08 14.01 -14.16
C ARG A 71 -9.43 15.24 -14.98
N ILE A 72 -10.19 15.06 -16.03
CA ILE A 72 -10.79 16.20 -16.74
C ILE A 72 -11.81 16.92 -15.84
N PRO A 73 -12.03 18.24 -16.04
CA PRO A 73 -13.13 18.94 -15.37
C PRO A 73 -14.48 18.45 -15.88
N THR A 74 -15.50 18.46 -15.01
CA THR A 74 -16.90 18.33 -15.42
C THR A 74 -17.35 19.59 -16.17
N THR A 75 -18.41 19.51 -16.97
CA THR A 75 -18.96 20.67 -17.67
C THR A 75 -19.31 21.82 -16.71
N ARG A 76 -19.89 21.51 -15.55
CA ARG A 76 -20.19 22.53 -14.51
C ARG A 76 -18.94 23.24 -14.01
N GLU A 77 -17.83 22.52 -13.84
CA GLU A 77 -16.55 23.08 -13.40
C GLU A 77 -15.93 23.98 -14.48
N VAL A 78 -16.05 23.57 -15.76
CA VAL A 78 -15.62 24.38 -16.90
C VAL A 78 -16.43 25.66 -17.00
N ASP A 79 -17.76 25.57 -17.00
CA ASP A 79 -18.66 26.73 -17.10
C ASP A 79 -18.41 27.71 -15.95
N SER A 80 -18.36 27.21 -14.71
CA SER A 80 -18.08 28.04 -13.53
C SER A 80 -16.76 28.79 -13.63
N PHE A 81 -15.70 28.17 -14.20
CA PHE A 81 -14.42 28.83 -14.38
C PHE A 81 -14.42 29.83 -15.54
N LEU A 82 -15.05 29.51 -16.66
CA LEU A 82 -15.09 30.39 -17.82
C LEU A 82 -15.99 31.62 -17.59
N ASP A 83 -17.01 31.46 -16.77
CA ASP A 83 -17.93 32.55 -16.41
C ASP A 83 -17.36 33.52 -15.39
N ASP A 84 -16.38 33.07 -14.57
CA ASP A 84 -15.64 33.93 -13.64
C ASP A 84 -14.80 34.95 -14.41
N LYS A 85 -15.08 36.26 -14.22
CA LYS A 85 -14.36 37.36 -14.86
C LYS A 85 -13.28 37.98 -13.97
N THR A 86 -13.03 37.42 -12.78
CA THR A 86 -11.99 37.94 -11.88
C THR A 86 -10.59 37.71 -12.44
N ALA A 87 -9.72 38.68 -12.28
CA ALA A 87 -8.36 38.63 -12.82
C ALA A 87 -7.48 37.52 -12.18
N ASP A 88 -7.83 37.06 -11.00
CA ASP A 88 -7.12 36.05 -10.20
C ASP A 88 -7.78 34.67 -10.25
N LYS A 89 -8.75 34.43 -11.16
CA LYS A 89 -9.50 33.18 -11.25
C LYS A 89 -8.62 31.93 -11.42
N ARG A 90 -7.50 32.02 -12.16
CA ARG A 90 -6.55 30.92 -12.32
C ARG A 90 -5.87 30.55 -11.00
N ALA A 91 -5.42 31.55 -10.24
CA ALA A 91 -4.82 31.32 -8.93
C ALA A 91 -5.82 30.76 -7.91
N LYS A 92 -7.04 31.29 -7.89
CA LYS A 92 -8.13 30.76 -7.06
C LYS A 92 -8.48 29.33 -7.39
N LEU A 93 -8.48 28.97 -8.68
CA LEU A 93 -8.73 27.60 -9.11
C LEU A 93 -7.60 26.67 -8.65
N ILE A 94 -6.33 27.05 -8.83
CA ILE A 94 -5.18 26.29 -8.34
C ILE A 94 -5.31 26.01 -6.83
N ASP A 95 -5.64 27.04 -6.04
CA ASP A 95 -5.80 26.94 -4.58
C ASP A 95 -6.95 25.99 -4.21
N LYS A 96 -8.09 26.09 -4.89
CA LYS A 96 -9.24 25.21 -4.71
C LYS A 96 -8.88 23.75 -4.98
N LEU A 97 -8.18 23.48 -6.08
CA LEU A 97 -7.81 22.12 -6.47
C LEU A 97 -6.77 21.53 -5.51
N LEU A 98 -5.73 22.27 -5.10
CA LEU A 98 -4.72 21.81 -4.13
C LEU A 98 -5.31 21.52 -2.74
N ALA A 99 -6.42 22.18 -2.37
CA ALA A 99 -7.12 21.96 -1.10
C ALA A 99 -8.10 20.77 -1.14
N SER A 100 -8.37 20.19 -2.32
CA SER A 100 -9.40 19.15 -2.50
C SER A 100 -8.94 17.75 -2.10
N GLU A 101 -9.89 16.86 -1.78
CA GLU A 101 -9.62 15.42 -1.59
C GLU A 101 -9.18 14.75 -2.92
N ALA A 102 -9.60 15.30 -4.06
CA ALA A 102 -9.19 14.82 -5.38
C ALA A 102 -7.68 14.99 -5.61
N TYR A 103 -7.05 16.03 -5.05
CA TYR A 103 -5.59 16.16 -4.99
C TYR A 103 -4.97 14.97 -4.23
N VAL A 104 -5.52 14.62 -3.07
CA VAL A 104 -5.01 13.50 -2.27
C VAL A 104 -5.06 12.19 -3.08
N GLN A 105 -6.16 11.92 -3.78
CA GLN A 105 -6.31 10.73 -4.62
C GLN A 105 -5.29 10.70 -5.76
N HIS A 106 -5.11 11.82 -6.47
CA HIS A 106 -4.17 11.88 -7.59
C HIS A 106 -2.71 11.74 -7.15
N PHE A 107 -2.30 12.50 -6.13
CA PHE A 107 -0.94 12.43 -5.60
C PHE A 107 -0.65 11.12 -4.86
N PHE A 108 -1.66 10.46 -4.32
CA PHE A 108 -1.51 9.10 -3.80
C PHE A 108 -1.05 8.13 -4.90
N ASN A 109 -1.66 8.16 -6.09
CA ASN A 109 -1.24 7.29 -7.19
C ASN A 109 0.23 7.52 -7.58
N TYR A 110 0.65 8.78 -7.63
CA TYR A 110 2.04 9.14 -7.90
C TYR A 110 2.99 8.62 -6.82
N TRP A 111 2.72 8.91 -5.54
CA TRP A 111 3.57 8.44 -4.45
C TRP A 111 3.51 6.92 -4.28
N ALA A 112 2.39 6.29 -4.57
CA ALA A 112 2.29 4.83 -4.56
C ALA A 112 3.20 4.18 -5.60
N ASP A 113 3.42 4.82 -6.76
CA ASP A 113 4.39 4.35 -7.75
C ASP A 113 5.83 4.56 -7.29
N VAL A 114 6.17 5.76 -6.85
CA VAL A 114 7.50 6.08 -6.33
C VAL A 114 7.90 5.18 -5.15
N LEU A 115 6.97 4.95 -4.21
CA LEU A 115 7.18 4.15 -3.00
C LEU A 115 6.93 2.65 -3.21
N ARG A 116 6.62 2.21 -4.42
CA ARG A 116 6.27 0.83 -4.78
C ARG A 116 5.19 0.24 -3.87
N LEU A 117 4.20 1.07 -3.47
CA LEU A 117 3.15 0.71 -2.55
C LEU A 117 2.15 -0.25 -3.20
N THR A 118 1.89 -1.39 -2.54
CA THR A 118 0.87 -2.34 -2.94
C THR A 118 -0.18 -2.47 -1.84
N SER A 119 -1.46 -2.49 -2.22
CA SER A 119 -2.58 -2.68 -1.29
C SER A 119 -3.01 -4.14 -1.19
N ASN A 120 -2.56 -5.02 -2.10
CA ASN A 120 -2.89 -6.44 -2.08
C ASN A 120 -1.91 -7.25 -1.22
N GLY A 121 -2.42 -8.33 -0.62
CA GLY A 121 -1.82 -9.01 0.52
C GLY A 121 -0.57 -9.84 0.29
N ASN A 122 -0.09 -10.02 -0.95
CA ASN A 122 0.94 -11.02 -1.19
C ASN A 122 2.35 -10.60 -0.76
N GLN A 123 2.67 -9.31 -0.80
CA GLN A 123 4.00 -8.80 -0.48
C GLN A 123 4.09 -8.05 0.85
N THR A 124 3.12 -7.19 1.14
CA THR A 124 3.12 -6.34 2.34
C THR A 124 2.19 -6.81 3.45
N GLY A 125 1.37 -7.85 3.20
CA GLY A 125 0.24 -8.20 4.07
C GLY A 125 -0.94 -7.22 3.87
N GLY A 126 -2.18 -7.74 3.75
CA GLY A 126 -3.35 -6.89 3.43
C GLY A 126 -3.60 -5.76 4.45
N ILE A 127 -3.34 -6.01 5.73
CA ILE A 127 -3.49 -5.03 6.82
C ILE A 127 -2.42 -3.94 6.72
N THR A 128 -1.15 -4.33 6.56
CA THR A 128 -0.03 -3.39 6.50
C THR A 128 -0.05 -2.56 5.22
N GLY A 129 -0.36 -3.18 4.07
CA GLY A 129 -0.53 -2.44 2.82
C GLY A 129 -1.62 -1.39 2.90
N ALA A 130 -2.75 -1.73 3.55
CA ALA A 130 -3.84 -0.80 3.80
C ALA A 130 -3.45 0.33 4.77
N ALA A 131 -2.80 -0.01 5.87
CA ALA A 131 -2.32 0.98 6.83
C ALA A 131 -1.30 1.94 6.19
N TYR A 132 -0.44 1.42 5.32
CA TYR A 132 0.53 2.22 4.58
C TYR A 132 -0.15 3.14 3.55
N ALA A 133 -1.12 2.64 2.80
CA ALA A 133 -1.91 3.47 1.89
C ALA A 133 -2.64 4.61 2.64
N ASN A 134 -3.21 4.29 3.81
CA ASN A 134 -3.85 5.30 4.67
C ASN A 134 -2.84 6.32 5.20
N PHE A 135 -1.64 5.89 5.62
CA PHE A 135 -0.57 6.79 6.05
C PHE A 135 -0.19 7.78 4.95
N VAL A 136 0.01 7.31 3.71
CA VAL A 136 0.35 8.18 2.57
C VAL A 136 -0.80 9.15 2.26
N LYS A 137 -2.04 8.66 2.15
CA LYS A 137 -3.23 9.50 1.90
C LYS A 137 -3.42 10.54 3.00
N GLN A 138 -3.25 10.17 4.27
CA GLN A 138 -3.40 11.07 5.40
C GLN A 138 -2.30 12.14 5.43
N SER A 139 -1.05 11.77 5.16
CA SER A 139 0.08 12.71 5.06
C SER A 139 -0.15 13.77 3.98
N LEU A 140 -0.70 13.37 2.82
CA LEU A 140 -1.09 14.29 1.73
C LEU A 140 -2.26 15.20 2.12
N ARG A 141 -3.27 14.67 2.82
CA ARG A 141 -4.45 15.39 3.29
C ARG A 141 -4.09 16.47 4.31
N GLU A 142 -3.27 16.10 5.28
CA GLU A 142 -2.76 16.99 6.34
C GLU A 142 -1.68 17.96 5.85
N ASN A 143 -1.27 17.84 4.57
CA ASN A 143 -0.16 18.58 4.01
C ASN A 143 1.12 18.43 4.84
N LYS A 144 1.42 17.20 5.29
CA LYS A 144 2.66 16.90 6.02
C LYS A 144 3.87 17.32 5.19
N SER A 145 4.78 18.05 5.78
CA SER A 145 6.00 18.47 5.07
C SER A 145 6.82 17.26 4.62
N TYR A 146 7.43 17.35 3.45
CA TYR A 146 8.10 16.20 2.80
C TYR A 146 9.24 15.61 3.65
N ASP A 147 9.99 16.44 4.35
CA ASP A 147 11.03 16.00 5.29
C ASP A 147 10.46 15.13 6.40
N LYS A 148 9.33 15.52 7.02
CA LYS A 148 8.66 14.72 8.06
C LYS A 148 8.03 13.47 7.48
N PHE A 149 7.40 13.56 6.29
CA PHE A 149 6.83 12.42 5.61
C PHE A 149 7.86 11.31 5.38
N VAL A 150 9.05 11.68 4.90
CA VAL A 150 10.14 10.73 4.68
C VAL A 150 10.77 10.26 5.99
N ALA A 151 11.02 11.18 6.95
CA ALA A 151 11.60 10.82 8.25
C ALA A 151 10.73 9.79 9.00
N GLU A 152 9.41 9.93 8.98
CA GLU A 152 8.49 8.97 9.60
C GLU A 152 8.56 7.59 8.96
N MET A 153 8.75 7.49 7.64
CA MET A 153 8.94 6.20 6.95
C MET A 153 10.29 5.56 7.29
N ILE A 154 11.37 6.34 7.28
CA ILE A 154 12.72 5.84 7.56
C ILE A 154 12.88 5.42 9.02
N ALA A 155 12.26 6.14 9.96
CA ALA A 155 12.30 5.81 11.38
C ALA A 155 11.18 4.86 11.83
N ALA A 156 10.39 4.31 10.89
CA ALA A 156 9.18 3.58 11.20
C ALA A 156 9.44 2.28 11.98
N GLN A 157 8.80 2.18 13.13
CA GLN A 157 8.75 0.99 13.97
C GLN A 157 7.35 0.86 14.59
N GLY A 158 7.06 -0.29 15.20
CA GLY A 158 5.79 -0.58 15.85
C GLY A 158 4.87 -1.45 15.02
N LYS A 159 3.58 -1.36 15.30
CA LYS A 159 2.53 -2.20 14.70
C LYS A 159 1.77 -1.41 13.63
N ALA A 160 1.27 -2.08 12.60
CA ALA A 160 0.60 -1.44 11.45
C ALA A 160 -0.62 -0.59 11.83
N TRP A 161 -1.34 -0.97 12.89
CA TRP A 161 -2.50 -0.23 13.42
C TRP A 161 -2.15 0.97 14.28
N GLU A 162 -0.88 1.13 14.66
CA GLU A 162 -0.36 2.28 15.41
C GLU A 162 0.43 3.20 14.48
N ASN A 163 1.18 2.62 13.55
CA ASN A 163 2.07 3.34 12.64
C ASN A 163 2.03 2.73 11.23
N GLY A 164 1.22 3.29 10.34
CA GLY A 164 1.11 2.83 8.96
C GLY A 164 2.40 3.00 8.14
N ALA A 165 3.32 3.87 8.57
CA ALA A 165 4.60 4.09 7.88
C ALA A 165 5.51 2.85 7.83
N ILE A 166 5.30 1.86 8.73
CA ILE A 166 6.06 0.60 8.71
C ILE A 166 5.92 -0.18 7.39
N GLY A 167 4.86 0.11 6.61
CA GLY A 167 4.67 -0.49 5.29
C GLY A 167 5.83 -0.22 4.33
N TYR A 168 6.59 0.84 4.56
CA TYR A 168 7.81 1.16 3.81
C TYR A 168 8.84 0.01 3.88
N TYR A 169 9.16 -0.48 5.08
CA TYR A 169 10.07 -1.61 5.26
C TYR A 169 9.46 -2.94 4.85
N MET A 170 8.14 -3.09 4.98
CA MET A 170 7.44 -4.32 4.60
C MET A 170 7.47 -4.56 3.09
N ARG A 171 7.69 -3.52 2.27
CA ARG A 171 7.82 -3.66 0.82
C ARG A 171 9.05 -4.49 0.42
N ASP A 172 10.16 -4.30 1.11
CA ASP A 172 11.43 -5.03 0.90
C ASP A 172 11.70 -6.03 2.03
N ARG A 173 10.64 -6.69 2.50
CA ARG A 173 10.68 -7.61 3.63
C ARG A 173 11.77 -8.69 3.47
N GLY A 174 12.65 -8.78 4.45
CA GLY A 174 13.76 -9.73 4.45
C GLY A 174 14.93 -9.34 3.54
N MET A 175 14.88 -8.19 2.87
CA MET A 175 15.88 -7.69 1.94
C MET A 175 16.41 -6.31 2.38
N PRO A 176 17.13 -6.20 3.51
CA PRO A 176 17.54 -4.90 4.06
C PRO A 176 18.54 -4.16 3.17
N LEU A 177 19.35 -4.87 2.39
CA LEU A 177 20.31 -4.26 1.45
C LEU A 177 19.58 -3.65 0.25
N ASP A 178 18.59 -4.36 -0.33
CA ASP A 178 17.77 -3.84 -1.41
C ASP A 178 16.90 -2.65 -0.94
N ASN A 179 16.40 -2.71 0.31
CA ASN A 179 15.70 -1.56 0.90
C ASN A 179 16.60 -0.33 0.97
N MET A 180 17.88 -0.49 1.37
CA MET A 180 18.85 0.62 1.39
C MET A 180 19.07 1.19 -0.02
N ALA A 181 19.30 0.33 -1.03
CA ALA A 181 19.49 0.75 -2.41
C ALA A 181 18.25 1.50 -2.95
N ASN A 182 17.05 0.97 -2.71
CA ASN A 182 15.80 1.65 -3.07
C ASN A 182 15.62 3.00 -2.35
N THR A 183 16.00 3.06 -1.07
CA THR A 183 15.93 4.29 -0.26
C THR A 183 16.78 5.40 -0.84
N THR A 184 18.02 5.11 -1.19
CA THR A 184 18.92 6.09 -1.80
C THR A 184 18.45 6.51 -3.19
N ARG A 185 17.93 5.58 -3.98
CA ARG A 185 17.37 5.88 -5.30
C ARG A 185 16.12 6.75 -5.21
N ILE A 186 15.19 6.46 -4.30
CA ILE A 186 13.96 7.22 -4.14
C ILE A 186 14.22 8.62 -3.60
N PHE A 187 14.98 8.75 -2.51
CA PHE A 187 15.06 10.00 -1.75
C PHE A 187 16.34 10.81 -2.00
N LEU A 188 17.39 10.16 -2.46
CA LEU A 188 18.68 10.80 -2.75
C LEU A 188 19.06 10.76 -4.24
N GLY A 189 18.19 10.20 -5.09
CA GLY A 189 18.42 10.14 -6.54
C GLY A 189 19.70 9.42 -6.93
N THR A 190 20.16 8.46 -6.15
CA THR A 190 21.45 7.81 -6.35
C THR A 190 21.28 6.32 -6.46
N ARG A 191 21.68 5.75 -7.58
CA ARG A 191 21.68 4.31 -7.82
C ARG A 191 22.96 3.73 -7.24
N ILE A 192 22.83 2.92 -6.21
CA ILE A 192 23.98 2.27 -5.53
C ILE A 192 23.88 0.75 -5.50
N GLU A 193 22.96 0.17 -6.25
CA GLU A 193 22.71 -1.26 -6.26
C GLU A 193 23.95 -2.05 -6.64
N CYS A 194 24.76 -1.55 -7.59
CA CYS A 194 26.03 -2.19 -8.00
C CYS A 194 27.04 -2.25 -6.84
N ALA A 195 27.01 -1.23 -5.94
CA ALA A 195 27.91 -1.17 -4.81
C ALA A 195 27.61 -2.21 -3.71
N GLN A 196 26.53 -2.94 -3.83
CA GLN A 196 26.24 -4.11 -2.98
C GLN A 196 27.25 -5.26 -3.21
N CYS A 197 27.70 -5.47 -4.45
CA CYS A 197 28.57 -6.59 -4.81
C CYS A 197 30.02 -6.19 -5.10
N HIS A 198 30.25 -4.98 -5.63
CA HIS A 198 31.56 -4.43 -5.98
C HIS A 198 31.50 -2.91 -5.99
N ASN A 199 32.66 -2.21 -6.08
CA ASN A 199 32.66 -0.77 -6.26
C ASN A 199 31.86 -0.39 -7.51
N HIS A 200 31.10 0.71 -7.44
CA HIS A 200 30.24 1.12 -8.56
C HIS A 200 31.07 1.36 -9.84
N PRO A 201 30.71 0.76 -10.99
CA PRO A 201 31.57 0.79 -12.18
C PRO A 201 31.61 2.15 -12.89
N PHE A 202 30.59 3.00 -12.68
CA PHE A 202 30.41 4.28 -13.40
C PHE A 202 30.32 5.48 -12.46
N ASP A 203 30.28 5.27 -11.13
CA ASP A 203 30.20 6.33 -10.14
C ASP A 203 31.20 6.08 -8.99
N LYS A 204 31.42 7.06 -8.15
CA LYS A 204 32.43 7.07 -7.06
C LYS A 204 32.14 6.13 -5.88
N TRP A 205 30.96 5.52 -5.82
CA TRP A 205 30.50 4.76 -4.65
C TRP A 205 31.21 3.43 -4.51
N SER A 206 31.89 3.24 -3.36
CA SER A 206 32.55 1.97 -3.02
C SER A 206 31.58 1.00 -2.34
N GLN A 207 31.89 -0.29 -2.41
CA GLN A 207 31.18 -1.34 -1.69
C GLN A 207 31.18 -1.06 -0.17
N MET A 208 32.29 -0.60 0.39
CA MET A 208 32.41 -0.22 1.79
C MET A 208 31.41 0.89 2.16
N GLN A 209 31.25 1.91 1.33
CA GLN A 209 30.30 2.99 1.57
C GLN A 209 28.86 2.48 1.56
N PHE A 210 28.51 1.61 0.62
CA PHE A 210 27.20 0.95 0.60
C PHE A 210 26.92 0.20 1.91
N PHE A 211 27.87 -0.61 2.37
CA PHE A 211 27.71 -1.37 3.61
C PHE A 211 27.64 -0.48 4.85
N LYS A 212 28.37 0.63 4.89
CA LYS A 212 28.26 1.62 5.96
C LYS A 212 26.87 2.27 6.02
N MET A 213 26.28 2.58 4.87
CA MET A 213 24.90 3.06 4.78
C MET A 213 23.90 1.99 5.22
N ALA A 214 24.03 0.77 4.70
CA ALA A 214 23.14 -0.34 5.01
C ALA A 214 23.15 -0.73 6.50
N ALA A 215 24.25 -0.47 7.21
CA ALA A 215 24.36 -0.77 8.63
C ALA A 215 23.37 0.01 9.51
N PHE A 216 22.85 1.17 9.08
CA PHE A 216 21.80 1.88 9.79
C PHE A 216 20.47 1.11 9.88
N THR A 217 20.12 0.38 8.83
CA THR A 217 18.82 -0.30 8.68
C THR A 217 18.91 -1.82 8.76
N TYR A 218 20.11 -2.40 8.81
CA TYR A 218 20.32 -3.86 8.77
C TYR A 218 19.64 -4.59 9.93
N GLY A 219 19.51 -3.95 11.08
CA GLY A 219 18.82 -4.50 12.25
C GLY A 219 17.29 -4.50 12.15
N VAL A 220 16.71 -3.89 11.12
CA VAL A 220 15.27 -3.83 10.94
C VAL A 220 14.70 -5.23 10.70
N GLN A 221 13.76 -5.61 11.55
CA GLN A 221 13.05 -6.89 11.49
C GLN A 221 11.66 -6.65 10.93
N THR A 222 11.40 -7.30 9.80
CA THR A 222 10.11 -7.27 9.09
C THR A 222 9.42 -8.64 9.13
N GLN A 223 9.94 -9.54 9.93
CA GLN A 223 9.43 -10.90 10.07
C GLN A 223 8.21 -10.91 10.99
N ASP A 224 7.63 -12.09 11.13
CA ASP A 224 6.41 -12.32 11.87
C ASP A 224 6.34 -11.61 13.23
N TYR A 225 5.11 -11.26 13.64
CA TYR A 225 4.80 -10.79 14.97
C TYR A 225 5.39 -11.77 16.02
N ASN A 226 6.56 -11.44 16.51
CA ASN A 226 7.29 -12.19 17.53
C ASN A 226 7.24 -11.49 18.90
N GLY A 227 6.46 -10.41 19.02
CA GLY A 227 6.31 -9.65 20.26
C GLY A 227 5.31 -10.26 21.21
N GLY A 228 5.35 -9.78 22.44
CA GLY A 228 4.39 -10.12 23.47
C GLY A 228 4.49 -11.56 23.98
N ILE A 229 3.39 -12.03 24.50
CA ILE A 229 3.25 -13.29 25.23
C ILE A 229 3.66 -14.56 24.47
N MET A 230 3.66 -14.52 23.11
CA MET A 230 4.03 -15.69 22.30
C MET A 230 5.53 -16.02 22.37
N GLY A 231 6.37 -15.04 22.70
CA GLY A 231 7.77 -15.25 23.05
C GLY A 231 7.90 -16.04 24.36
N ASP A 232 7.22 -15.56 25.39
CA ASP A 232 7.23 -16.17 26.71
C ASP A 232 6.67 -17.59 26.69
N VAL A 233 5.63 -17.86 25.90
CA VAL A 233 5.08 -19.21 25.72
C VAL A 233 6.11 -20.17 25.13
N ARG A 234 6.93 -19.72 24.16
CA ARG A 234 8.01 -20.54 23.61
C ARG A 234 9.07 -20.85 24.66
N ASP A 235 9.39 -19.90 25.50
CA ASP A 235 10.38 -20.08 26.57
C ASP A 235 9.85 -21.06 27.65
N LEU A 236 8.57 -20.96 28.01
CA LEU A 236 7.92 -21.94 28.90
C LEU A 236 7.91 -23.36 28.31
N LEU A 237 7.63 -23.52 27.01
CA LEU A 237 7.70 -24.83 26.35
C LEU A 237 9.12 -25.41 26.38
N ARG A 238 10.14 -24.59 26.18
CA ARG A 238 11.52 -24.98 26.24
C ARG A 238 11.93 -25.40 27.66
N GLU A 239 11.51 -24.61 28.64
CA GLU A 239 11.75 -24.93 30.05
C GLU A 239 11.10 -26.28 30.45
N GLN A 240 9.87 -26.55 29.99
CA GLN A 240 9.20 -27.84 30.23
C GLN A 240 9.97 -29.02 29.62
N GLU A 241 10.52 -28.86 28.41
CA GLU A 241 11.37 -29.89 27.76
C GLU A 241 12.65 -30.12 28.54
N ASP A 242 13.32 -29.04 28.95
CA ASP A 242 14.58 -29.12 29.72
C ASP A 242 14.37 -29.78 31.10
N LEU A 243 13.27 -29.44 31.80
CA LEU A 243 12.90 -30.10 33.07
C LEU A 243 12.61 -31.59 32.87
N ALA A 244 11.89 -31.97 31.83
CA ALA A 244 11.60 -33.36 31.53
C ALA A 244 12.85 -34.15 31.20
N ARG A 245 13.83 -33.53 30.52
CA ARG A 245 15.16 -34.14 30.27
C ARG A 245 16.00 -34.26 31.52
N ALA A 246 16.02 -33.23 32.36
CA ALA A 246 16.77 -33.22 33.61
C ALA A 246 16.27 -34.24 34.64
N ALA A 247 14.96 -34.59 34.58
CA ALA A 247 14.37 -35.63 35.44
C ALA A 247 14.96 -37.03 35.15
N ILE A 248 15.58 -37.26 33.98
CA ILE A 248 16.19 -38.53 33.62
C ILE A 248 17.65 -38.49 34.06
N LYS A 249 17.92 -39.08 35.24
CA LYS A 249 19.27 -39.10 35.82
C LYS A 249 20.16 -40.13 35.15
N ASP A 250 21.43 -39.77 34.95
CA ASP A 250 22.46 -40.71 34.50
C ASP A 250 22.83 -41.70 35.59
N PRO A 251 23.05 -42.97 35.27
CA PRO A 251 23.56 -43.93 36.22
C PRO A 251 25.01 -43.57 36.61
N GLN A 252 25.36 -43.90 37.84
CA GLN A 252 26.72 -43.61 38.30
C GLN A 252 27.73 -44.50 37.60
N ARG A 253 28.73 -43.89 36.99
CA ARG A 253 29.82 -44.64 36.38
C ARG A 253 30.68 -45.36 37.44
N PRO A 254 30.88 -46.69 37.39
CA PRO A 254 31.71 -47.43 38.35
C PRO A 254 33.12 -46.88 38.32
N LYS A 255 33.68 -46.72 39.51
CA LYS A 255 35.08 -46.31 39.67
C LYS A 255 35.98 -47.50 39.41
N ARG A 256 37.04 -47.33 38.63
CA ARG A 256 38.02 -48.40 38.39
C ARG A 256 38.78 -48.71 39.69
N PRO A 257 38.93 -50.00 40.04
CA PRO A 257 39.61 -50.34 41.28
C PRO A 257 41.05 -49.87 41.22
N GLN A 258 41.56 -49.34 42.33
CA GLN A 258 42.96 -49.00 42.45
C GLN A 258 43.75 -50.28 42.70
N ILE A 259 44.55 -50.73 41.70
CA ILE A 259 45.39 -51.88 41.78
C ILE A 259 46.67 -51.47 42.52
N SER A 260 46.84 -51.90 43.77
CA SER A 260 48.07 -51.67 44.56
C SER A 260 49.09 -52.78 44.29
N GLY A 261 50.40 -52.48 44.40
CA GLY A 261 51.47 -53.48 44.25
C GLY A 261 51.42 -54.61 45.22
N LYS A 262 50.58 -54.53 46.29
CA LYS A 262 50.41 -55.56 47.31
C LYS A 262 49.31 -56.59 47.00
N MET A 263 48.58 -56.49 45.95
CA MET A 263 47.49 -57.41 45.57
C MET A 263 48.11 -58.64 44.82
N THR A 264 47.57 -59.83 45.14
CA THR A 264 47.90 -61.04 44.41
C THR A 264 47.35 -61.05 43.00
N PRO A 265 47.84 -61.85 42.07
CA PRO A 265 47.30 -61.94 40.70
C PRO A 265 45.84 -62.34 40.70
N GLU A 266 45.36 -63.22 41.55
CA GLU A 266 43.97 -63.66 41.71
C GLU A 266 43.08 -62.49 42.19
N GLN A 267 43.56 -61.69 43.17
CA GLN A 267 42.82 -60.52 43.67
C GLN A 267 42.72 -59.44 42.59
N ARG A 268 43.74 -59.25 41.73
CA ARG A 268 43.66 -58.30 40.60
C ARG A 268 42.64 -58.75 39.59
N VAL A 269 42.61 -60.02 39.22
CA VAL A 269 41.60 -60.56 38.26
C VAL A 269 40.21 -60.48 38.85
N ALA A 270 40.00 -60.78 40.12
CA ALA A 270 38.70 -60.65 40.77
C ALA A 270 38.19 -59.18 40.79
N ALA A 271 39.08 -58.23 41.13
CA ALA A 271 38.72 -56.78 41.14
C ALA A 271 38.42 -56.27 39.74
N GLU A 272 39.18 -56.68 38.73
CA GLU A 272 38.93 -56.31 37.34
C GLU A 272 37.62 -56.92 36.80
N LYS A 273 37.28 -58.15 37.20
CA LYS A 273 36.03 -58.81 36.85
C LYS A 273 34.83 -58.08 37.45
N VAL A 274 34.87 -57.72 38.73
CA VAL A 274 33.83 -56.95 39.40
C VAL A 274 33.63 -55.62 38.74
N TYR A 275 34.69 -54.92 38.38
CA TYR A 275 34.62 -53.68 37.63
C TYR A 275 34.02 -53.87 36.24
N THR A 276 34.41 -54.87 35.50
CA THR A 276 33.89 -55.17 34.15
C THR A 276 32.45 -55.51 34.20
N ASP A 277 31.95 -56.27 35.16
CA ASP A 277 30.56 -56.60 35.31
C ASP A 277 29.73 -55.36 35.72
N ALA A 278 30.25 -54.53 36.64
CA ALA A 278 29.61 -53.23 36.99
C ALA A 278 29.62 -52.26 35.81
N TYR A 279 30.68 -52.27 34.97
CA TYR A 279 30.73 -51.40 33.79
C TYR A 279 29.77 -51.87 32.69
N LYS A 280 29.61 -53.17 32.47
CA LYS A 280 28.56 -53.69 31.56
C LYS A 280 27.13 -53.33 32.01
N LYS A 281 26.88 -53.41 33.33
CA LYS A 281 25.62 -52.96 33.90
C LYS A 281 25.41 -51.48 33.66
N TYR A 282 26.40 -50.64 33.92
CA TYR A 282 26.39 -49.22 33.65
C TYR A 282 26.10 -48.92 32.17
N GLU A 283 26.76 -49.63 31.21
CA GLU A 283 26.50 -49.44 29.76
C GLU A 283 25.06 -49.77 29.38
N SER A 284 24.48 -50.85 29.98
CA SER A 284 23.11 -51.22 29.70
C SER A 284 22.10 -50.18 30.27
N GLU A 285 22.37 -49.69 31.49
CA GLU A 285 21.59 -48.60 32.09
C GLU A 285 21.70 -47.31 31.32
N MET A 286 22.88 -46.95 30.81
CA MET A 286 23.10 -45.79 29.92
C MET A 286 22.33 -45.91 28.61
N LYS A 287 22.30 -47.10 27.99
CA LYS A 287 21.48 -47.34 26.79
C LYS A 287 19.97 -47.14 27.10
N ALA A 288 19.49 -47.61 28.22
CA ALA A 288 18.11 -47.41 28.66
C ALA A 288 17.78 -45.93 28.90
N VAL A 289 18.72 -45.19 29.54
CA VAL A 289 18.62 -43.73 29.73
C VAL A 289 18.56 -43.00 28.38
N GLN A 290 19.39 -43.39 27.41
CA GLN A 290 19.40 -42.80 26.06
C GLN A 290 18.07 -43.06 25.31
N VAL A 291 17.51 -44.27 25.47
CA VAL A 291 16.20 -44.60 24.90
C VAL A 291 15.10 -43.69 25.51
N LYS A 292 15.04 -43.60 26.85
CA LYS A 292 14.10 -42.72 27.55
C LYS A 292 14.24 -41.24 27.12
N ARG A 293 15.47 -40.76 26.97
CA ARG A 293 15.70 -39.38 26.49
C ARG A 293 15.22 -39.18 25.07
N ARG A 294 15.39 -40.17 24.18
CA ARG A 294 14.84 -40.14 22.82
C ARG A 294 13.31 -40.15 22.84
N GLU A 295 12.70 -41.01 23.67
CA GLU A 295 11.23 -41.06 23.82
C GLU A 295 10.68 -39.71 24.28
N VAL A 296 11.29 -39.07 25.27
CA VAL A 296 10.90 -37.70 25.72
C VAL A 296 11.07 -36.73 24.57
N GLN A 297 12.19 -36.75 23.86
CA GLN A 297 12.44 -35.86 22.74
C GLN A 297 11.43 -36.05 21.60
N GLU A 298 11.09 -37.30 21.27
CA GLU A 298 10.10 -37.61 20.26
C GLU A 298 8.68 -37.17 20.66
N LYS A 299 8.33 -37.33 21.95
CA LYS A 299 7.07 -36.83 22.47
C LYS A 299 6.97 -35.32 22.30
N PHE A 300 7.96 -34.56 22.78
CA PHE A 300 7.98 -33.11 22.63
C PHE A 300 7.98 -32.69 21.15
N ARG A 301 8.71 -33.40 20.27
CA ARG A 301 8.72 -33.12 18.83
C ARG A 301 7.36 -33.38 18.15
N LYS A 302 6.60 -34.37 18.60
CA LYS A 302 5.24 -34.63 18.10
C LYS A 302 4.27 -33.55 18.58
N GLU A 303 4.35 -33.17 19.86
CA GLU A 303 3.55 -32.11 20.44
C GLU A 303 3.91 -30.74 19.84
N GLN A 304 5.20 -30.46 19.60
CA GLN A 304 5.70 -29.21 19.04
C GLN A 304 5.07 -28.86 17.68
N ARG A 305 4.76 -29.84 16.83
CA ARG A 305 4.10 -29.59 15.55
C ARG A 305 2.67 -29.11 15.73
N GLY A 306 1.90 -29.72 16.62
CA GLY A 306 0.54 -29.27 16.93
C GLY A 306 0.52 -27.86 17.52
N TYR A 307 1.50 -27.55 18.40
CA TYR A 307 1.71 -26.18 18.90
C TYR A 307 2.03 -25.21 17.80
N GLN A 308 2.89 -25.61 16.85
CA GLN A 308 3.27 -24.73 15.74
C GLN A 308 2.06 -24.39 14.87
N GLU A 309 1.15 -25.33 14.64
CA GLU A 309 -0.09 -25.09 13.90
C GLU A 309 -1.04 -24.17 14.67
N ALA A 310 -1.26 -24.40 15.96
CA ALA A 310 -2.06 -23.55 16.82
C ALA A 310 -1.47 -22.13 16.95
N MET A 311 -0.15 -22.02 17.06
CA MET A 311 0.54 -20.72 17.06
C MET A 311 0.43 -20.02 15.70
N ASN A 312 0.43 -20.76 14.59
CA ASN A 312 0.22 -20.17 13.26
C ASN A 312 -1.19 -19.59 13.11
N ASP A 313 -2.22 -20.21 13.67
CA ASP A 313 -3.58 -19.66 13.65
C ASP A 313 -3.67 -18.27 14.28
N VAL A 314 -2.97 -18.06 15.41
CA VAL A 314 -2.88 -16.76 16.06
C VAL A 314 -2.03 -15.81 15.23
N ARG A 315 -0.89 -16.29 14.74
CA ARG A 315 0.10 -15.51 14.00
C ARG A 315 -0.32 -15.08 12.61
N ASP A 316 -1.08 -15.93 11.89
CA ASP A 316 -1.44 -15.67 10.49
C ASP A 316 -2.24 -14.37 10.33
N THR A 317 -3.06 -14.02 11.32
CA THR A 317 -3.81 -12.76 11.32
C THR A 317 -2.89 -11.54 11.56
N MET A 318 -1.77 -11.74 12.26
CA MET A 318 -0.82 -10.69 12.64
C MET A 318 0.48 -10.75 11.83
N ARG A 319 0.53 -11.64 10.83
CA ARG A 319 1.71 -11.83 9.99
C ARG A 319 2.04 -10.53 9.23
N TYR A 320 3.30 -10.10 9.29
CA TYR A 320 3.79 -8.92 8.60
C TYR A 320 3.14 -7.60 9.04
N THR A 321 2.70 -7.51 10.28
CA THR A 321 2.04 -6.32 10.84
C THR A 321 2.92 -5.53 11.80
N SER A 322 4.19 -5.90 11.97
CA SER A 322 5.10 -5.19 12.88
C SER A 322 6.50 -5.03 12.32
N VAL A 323 7.12 -3.91 12.63
CA VAL A 323 8.53 -3.63 12.38
C VAL A 323 9.21 -3.30 13.70
N SER A 324 10.33 -3.96 13.95
CA SER A 324 11.16 -3.70 15.14
C SER A 324 12.63 -3.62 14.74
N MET A 325 13.45 -3.05 15.63
CA MET A 325 14.90 -2.99 15.47
C MET A 325 15.56 -3.93 16.46
N ARG A 326 16.49 -4.77 16.00
CA ARG A 326 17.37 -5.55 16.87
C ARG A 326 18.82 -5.08 16.70
N ASP A 327 19.63 -5.36 17.71
CA ASP A 327 21.09 -5.21 17.59
C ASP A 327 21.61 -6.31 16.64
N ALA A 328 21.87 -5.93 15.40
CA ALA A 328 22.39 -6.82 14.36
C ALA A 328 23.63 -6.18 13.73
N LYS A 329 24.73 -6.92 13.71
CA LYS A 329 25.99 -6.46 13.12
C LYS A 329 26.05 -6.88 11.66
N LEU A 330 26.09 -5.90 10.77
CA LEU A 330 26.34 -6.14 9.36
C LEU A 330 27.81 -6.50 9.17
N THR A 331 28.10 -7.50 8.34
CA THR A 331 29.46 -7.87 7.97
C THR A 331 29.65 -7.76 6.47
N LEU A 332 30.88 -7.44 6.07
CA LEU A 332 31.26 -7.47 4.65
C LEU A 332 31.08 -8.88 4.07
N PRO A 333 30.87 -9.02 2.76
CA PRO A 333 30.79 -10.31 2.09
C PRO A 333 32.02 -11.15 2.28
N HIS A 334 31.87 -12.48 2.11
CA HIS A 334 32.98 -13.43 2.24
C HIS A 334 34.04 -13.28 1.13
N ASP A 335 33.67 -12.71 0.01
CA ASP A 335 34.42 -12.44 -1.21
C ASP A 335 34.83 -10.96 -1.36
N TYR A 336 34.79 -10.17 -0.26
CA TYR A 336 35.25 -8.79 -0.28
C TYR A 336 36.71 -8.71 -0.73
N GLN A 337 36.97 -7.96 -1.82
CA GLN A 337 38.24 -7.99 -2.52
C GLN A 337 39.11 -6.73 -2.37
N TYR A 338 38.62 -5.72 -1.62
CA TYR A 338 39.35 -4.46 -1.48
C TYR A 338 40.23 -4.43 -0.25
N SER A 339 41.30 -3.61 -0.31
CA SER A 339 42.38 -3.58 0.72
C SER A 339 42.02 -2.78 1.99
N ASP A 340 40.91 -2.04 1.98
CA ASP A 340 40.44 -1.18 3.08
C ASP A 340 39.81 -1.95 4.24
N ALA A 341 39.45 -3.23 4.05
CA ALA A 341 38.99 -4.13 5.11
C ALA A 341 39.20 -5.61 4.76
N LYS A 342 39.06 -6.49 5.78
CA LYS A 342 39.06 -7.93 5.58
C LYS A 342 37.67 -8.46 5.26
N PRO A 343 37.53 -9.54 4.47
CA PRO A 343 36.25 -10.25 4.31
C PRO A 343 35.61 -10.57 5.67
N LYS A 344 34.28 -10.49 5.75
CA LYS A 344 33.51 -10.72 6.99
C LYS A 344 33.80 -9.74 8.15
N ALA A 345 34.55 -8.66 7.92
CA ALA A 345 34.71 -7.62 8.94
C ALA A 345 33.36 -7.00 9.27
N VAL A 346 33.11 -6.69 10.53
CA VAL A 346 31.94 -5.96 11.00
C VAL A 346 32.00 -4.52 10.51
N VAL A 347 30.92 -4.03 9.96
CA VAL A 347 30.80 -2.67 9.43
C VAL A 347 30.00 -1.81 10.41
N SER A 348 30.58 -0.70 10.84
CA SER A 348 29.86 0.34 11.57
C SER A 348 29.07 1.23 10.61
N SER A 349 27.92 1.74 11.06
CA SER A 349 27.14 2.68 10.27
C SER A 349 27.93 3.95 9.96
N GLY A 350 27.72 4.47 8.77
CA GLY A 350 28.35 5.72 8.28
C GLY A 350 27.58 6.23 7.06
N THR A 351 27.92 7.44 6.62
CA THR A 351 27.24 8.09 5.50
C THR A 351 28.15 8.22 4.28
N MET A 352 27.55 8.25 3.09
CA MET A 352 28.26 8.35 1.82
C MET A 352 28.37 9.78 1.28
N MET A 353 27.44 10.65 1.65
CA MET A 353 27.21 11.92 0.94
C MET A 353 27.99 13.12 1.50
N GLY A 354 29.19 12.90 2.02
CA GLY A 354 30.08 13.95 2.52
C GLY A 354 29.64 14.65 3.81
N HIS A 355 28.54 14.24 4.38
CA HIS A 355 27.90 14.77 5.57
C HIS A 355 27.74 13.65 6.60
N GLU A 356 28.44 13.76 7.74
CA GLU A 356 28.42 12.68 8.72
C GLU A 356 27.11 12.64 9.52
N CYS A 357 26.61 11.42 9.72
CA CYS A 357 25.49 11.17 10.61
C CYS A 357 26.00 11.00 12.06
N VAL A 358 25.96 12.07 12.82
CA VAL A 358 26.31 12.04 14.24
C VAL A 358 25.04 11.72 15.04
N SER A 359 25.02 10.57 15.74
CA SER A 359 23.89 10.20 16.62
C SER A 359 23.82 11.14 17.82
N GLN A 360 22.61 11.53 18.19
CA GLN A 360 22.32 12.34 19.38
C GLN A 360 22.04 11.44 20.59
N PRO A 361 22.25 11.90 21.82
CA PRO A 361 21.92 11.12 23.02
C PRO A 361 20.45 10.68 23.05
N GLY A 362 20.21 9.39 23.21
CA GLY A 362 18.87 8.78 23.24
C GLY A 362 18.25 8.53 21.85
N GLU A 363 18.96 8.85 20.77
CA GLU A 363 18.49 8.62 19.40
C GLU A 363 18.80 7.19 18.94
N THR A 364 17.81 6.53 18.33
CA THR A 364 18.04 5.23 17.70
C THR A 364 18.80 5.40 16.37
N PRO A 365 19.49 4.37 15.87
CA PRO A 365 20.17 4.44 14.56
C PRO A 365 19.24 4.84 13.41
N LEU A 366 17.97 4.38 13.42
CA LEU A 366 16.99 4.76 12.41
C LEU A 366 16.58 6.24 12.50
N GLN A 367 16.45 6.77 13.72
CA GLN A 367 16.14 8.20 13.91
C GLN A 367 17.30 9.08 13.48
N ALA A 368 18.54 8.72 13.82
CA ALA A 368 19.72 9.41 13.37
C ALA A 368 19.83 9.43 11.84
N TYR A 369 19.62 8.27 11.23
CA TYR A 369 19.64 8.13 9.77
C TYR A 369 18.52 8.95 9.09
N ALA A 370 17.29 8.90 9.61
CA ALA A 370 16.17 9.69 9.10
C ALA A 370 16.47 11.20 9.16
N ARG A 371 16.93 11.67 10.30
CA ARG A 371 17.30 13.08 10.51
C ARG A 371 18.44 13.53 9.57
N TRP A 372 19.47 12.70 9.41
CA TRP A 372 20.56 12.99 8.48
C TRP A 372 20.06 13.06 7.03
N MET A 373 19.24 12.11 6.61
CA MET A 373 18.72 12.05 5.24
C MET A 373 17.86 13.25 4.90
N THR A 374 16.95 13.65 5.80
CA THR A 374 15.96 14.70 5.56
C THR A 374 16.45 16.10 5.96
N SER A 375 17.72 16.22 6.36
CA SER A 375 18.31 17.50 6.70
C SER A 375 18.41 18.42 5.47
N PRO A 376 18.12 19.72 5.60
CA PRO A 376 18.44 20.72 4.56
C PRO A 376 19.92 20.75 4.16
N GLU A 377 20.82 20.28 5.05
CA GLU A 377 22.26 20.15 4.79
C GLU A 377 22.59 18.98 3.85
N ASN A 378 21.64 18.05 3.63
CA ASN A 378 21.77 16.99 2.63
C ASN A 378 21.31 17.51 1.26
N PRO A 379 22.22 17.90 0.37
CA PRO A 379 21.84 18.54 -0.87
C PRO A 379 21.02 17.60 -1.78
N ARG A 380 21.34 16.30 -1.79
CA ARG A 380 20.67 15.31 -2.64
C ARG A 380 19.17 15.21 -2.32
N PHE A 381 18.80 15.25 -1.03
CA PHE A 381 17.41 15.16 -0.61
C PHE A 381 16.57 16.31 -1.15
N THR A 382 17.11 17.54 -1.06
CA THR A 382 16.42 18.75 -1.55
C THR A 382 16.39 18.79 -3.08
N THR A 383 17.50 18.50 -3.75
CA THR A 383 17.59 18.42 -5.22
C THR A 383 16.56 17.46 -5.79
N VAL A 384 16.47 16.25 -5.23
CA VAL A 384 15.57 15.22 -5.73
C VAL A 384 14.11 15.65 -5.65
N ILE A 385 13.67 16.18 -4.51
CA ILE A 385 12.26 16.58 -4.39
C ILE A 385 11.95 17.82 -5.24
N ALA A 386 12.85 18.79 -5.33
CA ALA A 386 12.69 19.95 -6.20
C ALA A 386 12.55 19.52 -7.66
N ASN A 387 13.44 18.64 -8.11
CA ASN A 387 13.46 18.09 -9.47
C ASN A 387 12.21 17.23 -9.77
N ARG A 388 11.73 16.44 -8.80
CA ARG A 388 10.48 15.65 -8.92
C ARG A 388 9.25 16.53 -9.08
N LEU A 389 9.09 17.56 -8.24
CA LEU A 389 7.95 18.47 -8.32
C LEU A 389 7.99 19.29 -9.61
N TRP A 390 9.16 19.69 -10.06
CA TRP A 390 9.33 20.35 -11.36
C TRP A 390 8.90 19.43 -12.52
N LYS A 391 9.44 18.22 -12.58
CA LYS A 391 9.05 17.20 -13.59
C LYS A 391 7.56 16.96 -13.62
N ARG A 392 6.93 16.89 -12.44
CA ARG A 392 5.49 16.68 -12.31
C ARG A 392 4.68 17.78 -13.01
N VAL A 393 5.13 19.02 -12.92
CA VAL A 393 4.44 20.19 -13.48
C VAL A 393 4.78 20.40 -14.96
N PHE A 394 6.05 20.26 -15.34
CA PHE A 394 6.53 20.61 -16.67
C PHE A 394 6.72 19.41 -17.63
N GLY A 395 6.64 18.19 -17.11
CA GLY A 395 6.76 16.95 -17.90
C GLY A 395 8.17 16.44 -18.11
N LEU A 396 9.20 17.23 -17.74
CA LEU A 396 10.62 16.87 -17.80
C LEU A 396 11.33 17.42 -16.57
N ALA A 397 12.27 16.67 -16.01
CA ALA A 397 13.08 17.13 -14.90
C ALA A 397 14.18 18.11 -15.35
N LEU A 398 14.74 18.89 -14.43
CA LEU A 398 15.92 19.72 -14.71
C LEU A 398 17.18 18.86 -14.88
N ILE A 399 17.24 17.75 -14.16
CA ILE A 399 18.29 16.73 -14.25
C ILE A 399 17.64 15.41 -14.57
N GLU A 400 18.01 14.78 -15.69
CA GLU A 400 17.58 13.46 -16.12
C GLU A 400 18.78 12.50 -16.24
N PRO A 401 18.70 11.24 -15.87
CA PRO A 401 17.57 10.61 -15.17
C PRO A 401 17.42 11.13 -13.72
N LEU A 402 16.17 11.29 -13.28
CA LEU A 402 15.85 11.88 -11.99
C LEU A 402 16.37 11.04 -10.80
N ASP A 403 16.48 9.74 -10.97
CA ASP A 403 16.87 8.76 -9.97
C ASP A 403 18.35 8.30 -10.10
N GLU A 404 19.14 9.02 -10.92
CA GLU A 404 20.57 8.72 -11.19
C GLU A 404 21.41 10.00 -11.23
N LEU A 405 21.40 10.75 -10.12
CA LEU A 405 22.19 11.94 -9.98
C LEU A 405 23.67 11.58 -9.74
N MET A 406 24.52 11.90 -10.69
CA MET A 406 25.97 11.76 -10.61
C MET A 406 26.63 13.12 -10.38
N ASP A 407 27.91 13.17 -9.98
CA ASP A 407 28.65 14.42 -9.86
C ASP A 407 28.83 15.12 -11.22
N THR A 408 28.71 14.38 -12.32
CA THR A 408 28.75 14.87 -13.70
C THR A 408 27.40 15.33 -14.22
N SER A 409 26.32 15.10 -13.46
CA SER A 409 24.98 15.54 -13.87
C SER A 409 24.87 17.04 -13.88
N VAL A 410 24.51 17.62 -15.02
CA VAL A 410 24.38 19.07 -15.21
C VAL A 410 22.90 19.39 -15.38
N PRO A 411 22.33 20.27 -14.54
CA PRO A 411 20.95 20.71 -14.73
C PRO A 411 20.78 21.47 -16.07
N MET A 412 19.64 21.28 -16.73
CA MET A 412 19.32 21.97 -17.99
C MET A 412 19.34 23.49 -17.84
N VAL A 413 18.90 23.99 -16.66
CA VAL A 413 18.96 25.42 -16.26
C VAL A 413 19.51 25.50 -14.84
N PRO A 414 20.83 25.61 -14.65
CA PRO A 414 21.49 25.52 -13.34
C PRO A 414 21.04 26.59 -12.32
N GLU A 415 20.75 27.80 -12.78
CA GLU A 415 20.27 28.89 -11.93
C GLU A 415 18.86 28.59 -11.38
N LEU A 416 18.03 27.91 -12.18
CA LEU A 416 16.70 27.52 -11.77
C LEU A 416 16.74 26.38 -10.74
N GLU A 417 17.58 25.40 -10.94
CA GLU A 417 17.74 24.29 -9.99
C GLU A 417 18.13 24.80 -8.61
N LYS A 418 19.16 25.63 -8.49
CA LYS A 418 19.57 26.27 -7.22
C LYS A 418 18.46 27.11 -6.59
N HIS A 419 17.68 27.80 -7.42
CA HIS A 419 16.54 28.58 -6.95
C HIS A 419 15.43 27.69 -6.40
N LEU A 420 15.13 26.56 -7.05
CA LEU A 420 14.12 25.61 -6.60
C LEU A 420 14.52 24.90 -5.31
N GLU A 421 15.79 24.54 -5.15
CA GLU A 421 16.29 23.99 -3.89
C GLU A 421 16.07 24.98 -2.74
N LYS A 422 16.48 26.23 -2.94
CA LYS A 422 16.25 27.29 -1.96
C LYS A 422 14.75 27.48 -1.68
N LEU A 423 13.91 27.50 -2.68
CA LEU A 423 12.47 27.66 -2.54
C LEU A 423 11.84 26.52 -1.71
N VAL A 424 12.26 25.26 -1.92
CA VAL A 424 11.79 24.11 -1.15
C VAL A 424 12.17 24.24 0.32
N ILE A 425 13.41 24.67 0.63
CA ILE A 425 13.87 24.90 2.00
C ILE A 425 13.11 26.08 2.64
N ASP A 426 13.00 27.21 1.96
CA ASP A 426 12.29 28.41 2.44
C ASP A 426 10.81 28.12 2.73
N LEU A 427 10.19 27.27 1.95
CA LEU A 427 8.81 26.77 2.14
C LEU A 427 8.74 25.56 3.10
N LYS A 428 9.83 25.22 3.80
CA LYS A 428 9.88 24.15 4.80
C LYS A 428 9.35 22.81 4.28
N TYR A 429 9.72 22.48 3.06
CA TYR A 429 9.30 21.24 2.38
C TYR A 429 7.78 21.06 2.23
N ASP A 430 7.01 22.16 2.27
CA ASP A 430 5.57 22.15 1.99
C ASP A 430 5.32 21.93 0.50
N MET A 431 4.98 20.68 0.12
CA MET A 431 4.78 20.28 -1.28
C MET A 431 3.66 21.07 -1.97
N LYS A 432 2.54 21.33 -1.27
CA LYS A 432 1.44 22.11 -1.86
C LYS A 432 1.82 23.55 -2.10
N ALA A 433 2.60 24.15 -1.19
CA ALA A 433 3.10 25.50 -1.36
C ALA A 433 4.07 25.61 -2.55
N VAL A 434 4.98 24.66 -2.72
CA VAL A 434 5.87 24.61 -3.90
C VAL A 434 5.06 24.45 -5.18
N LEU A 435 4.14 23.48 -5.24
CA LEU A 435 3.28 23.25 -6.40
C LEU A 435 2.43 24.49 -6.74
N ARG A 436 1.90 25.18 -5.73
CA ARG A 436 1.18 26.46 -5.89
C ARG A 436 2.04 27.48 -6.62
N VAL A 437 3.32 27.62 -6.25
CA VAL A 437 4.25 28.52 -6.93
C VAL A 437 4.45 28.11 -8.37
N LEU A 438 4.73 26.83 -8.64
CA LEU A 438 4.99 26.30 -9.97
C LEU A 438 3.81 26.49 -10.92
N TYR A 439 2.60 26.14 -10.50
CA TYR A 439 1.38 26.30 -11.32
C TYR A 439 1.01 27.77 -11.58
N ASN A 440 1.49 28.71 -10.78
CA ASN A 440 1.28 30.14 -10.98
C ASN A 440 2.33 30.81 -11.86
N THR A 441 3.35 30.08 -12.37
CA THR A 441 4.35 30.64 -13.29
C THR A 441 3.73 30.90 -14.67
N LYS A 442 4.21 31.93 -15.37
CA LYS A 442 3.85 32.19 -16.77
C LYS A 442 4.27 31.04 -17.68
N ALA A 443 5.43 30.43 -17.36
CA ALA A 443 5.95 29.29 -18.10
C ALA A 443 4.98 28.11 -18.06
N TYR A 444 4.37 27.78 -16.90
CA TYR A 444 3.34 26.72 -16.81
C TYR A 444 2.05 27.11 -17.55
N GLN A 445 1.66 28.37 -17.47
CA GLN A 445 0.44 28.89 -18.11
C GLN A 445 0.64 29.25 -19.58
N ALA A 446 1.79 28.91 -20.16
CA ALA A 446 2.04 29.03 -21.60
C ALA A 446 1.50 27.81 -22.38
N GLN A 447 1.44 27.93 -23.70
CA GLN A 447 1.13 26.81 -24.60
C GLN A 447 2.21 25.73 -24.47
N VAL A 448 1.81 24.45 -24.62
CA VAL A 448 2.74 23.33 -24.55
C VAL A 448 3.74 23.35 -25.69
N SER A 449 4.95 22.91 -25.44
CA SER A 449 5.94 22.62 -26.47
C SER A 449 5.65 21.23 -27.05
N ARG A 450 5.59 21.15 -28.38
CA ARG A 450 5.40 19.93 -29.15
C ARG A 450 6.72 19.34 -29.65
N GLN A 451 7.83 19.95 -29.25
CA GLN A 451 9.16 19.46 -29.59
C GLN A 451 9.40 18.13 -28.88
N GLU A 452 9.81 17.12 -29.63
CA GLU A 452 10.29 15.87 -29.03
C GLU A 452 11.60 16.12 -28.30
N TYR A 453 11.66 15.64 -27.05
CA TYR A 453 12.87 15.67 -26.24
C TYR A 453 13.74 14.45 -26.59
N ALA A 454 14.91 14.69 -27.13
CA ALA A 454 15.92 13.65 -27.31
C ALA A 454 16.75 13.48 -26.03
N ALA A 455 16.93 12.24 -25.56
CA ALA A 455 17.72 11.97 -24.36
C ALA A 455 19.12 12.61 -24.47
N GLY A 456 19.51 13.34 -23.40
CA GLY A 456 20.77 14.08 -23.36
C GLY A 456 20.74 15.46 -24.01
N SER A 457 19.63 15.88 -24.65
CA SER A 457 19.49 17.26 -25.12
C SER A 457 19.10 18.22 -23.99
N THR A 458 19.33 19.53 -24.19
CA THR A 458 18.89 20.55 -23.21
C THR A 458 17.53 21.11 -23.65
N TYR A 459 16.58 21.13 -22.71
CA TYR A 459 15.29 21.79 -22.87
C TYR A 459 15.21 23.03 -21.99
N HIS A 460 14.86 24.18 -22.55
CA HIS A 460 14.89 25.48 -21.87
C HIS A 460 13.52 25.90 -21.30
N PHE A 461 12.57 24.99 -21.16
CA PHE A 461 11.24 25.17 -20.56
C PHE A 461 10.51 26.42 -21.05
N THR A 462 10.48 26.62 -22.37
CA THR A 462 9.70 27.70 -23.02
C THR A 462 8.20 27.57 -22.77
N GLY A 463 7.74 26.39 -22.36
CA GLY A 463 6.42 26.01 -21.89
C GLY A 463 6.48 24.57 -21.37
N PRO A 464 5.39 24.01 -20.83
CA PRO A 464 5.33 22.59 -20.47
C PRO A 464 5.48 21.70 -21.71
N LEU A 465 6.02 20.51 -21.57
CA LEU A 465 6.03 19.53 -22.65
C LEU A 465 4.63 18.93 -22.87
N LEU A 466 4.30 18.68 -24.13
CA LEU A 466 3.14 17.86 -24.47
C LEU A 466 3.37 16.44 -23.94
N ARG A 467 2.48 15.96 -23.08
CA ARG A 467 2.60 14.63 -22.46
C ARG A 467 1.29 13.86 -22.53
N ARG A 468 1.41 12.56 -22.67
CA ARG A 468 0.25 11.68 -22.63
C ARG A 468 -0.28 11.57 -21.21
N MET A 469 -1.60 11.44 -21.02
CA MET A 469 -2.21 11.11 -19.73
C MET A 469 -1.69 9.75 -19.25
N THR A 470 -1.45 9.64 -17.93
CA THR A 470 -1.19 8.34 -17.31
C THR A 470 -2.42 7.44 -17.33
N ALA A 471 -2.25 6.15 -17.09
CA ALA A 471 -3.36 5.20 -17.00
C ALA A 471 -4.41 5.65 -15.96
N GLU A 472 -3.96 6.17 -14.83
CA GLU A 472 -4.83 6.68 -13.77
C GLU A 472 -5.58 7.95 -14.20
N GLN A 473 -4.91 8.88 -14.88
CA GLN A 473 -5.56 10.09 -15.39
C GLN A 473 -6.60 9.77 -16.46
N MET A 474 -6.29 8.81 -17.34
CA MET A 474 -7.21 8.34 -18.36
C MET A 474 -8.45 7.68 -17.73
N TRP A 475 -8.24 6.75 -16.79
CA TRP A 475 -9.32 6.09 -16.06
C TRP A 475 -10.19 7.09 -15.28
N ASP A 476 -9.57 7.97 -14.51
CA ASP A 476 -10.29 8.97 -13.72
C ASP A 476 -11.04 9.98 -14.59
N SER A 477 -10.57 10.25 -15.83
CA SER A 477 -11.29 11.04 -16.82
C SER A 477 -12.52 10.29 -17.34
N PHE A 478 -12.44 8.98 -17.58
CA PHE A 478 -13.62 8.18 -17.91
C PHE A 478 -14.62 8.13 -16.75
N VAL A 479 -14.14 7.95 -15.51
CA VAL A 479 -15.00 8.04 -14.31
C VAL A 479 -15.74 9.39 -14.29
N THR A 480 -15.07 10.49 -14.66
CA THR A 480 -15.70 11.83 -14.75
C THR A 480 -16.78 11.89 -15.82
N LEU A 481 -16.60 11.23 -16.97
CA LEU A 481 -17.60 11.18 -18.03
C LEU A 481 -18.81 10.28 -17.69
N ILE A 482 -18.61 9.28 -16.83
CA ILE A 482 -19.66 8.35 -16.41
C ILE A 482 -20.41 8.90 -15.19
N ASN A 483 -19.66 9.37 -14.17
CA ASN A 483 -20.19 9.71 -12.85
C ASN A 483 -20.29 11.24 -12.68
N PRO A 484 -21.48 11.82 -12.50
CA PRO A 484 -21.65 13.27 -12.23
C PRO A 484 -20.92 13.77 -10.97
N ASN A 485 -20.63 12.89 -10.02
CA ASN A 485 -19.81 13.19 -8.85
C ASN A 485 -18.56 12.28 -8.79
N PRO A 486 -17.55 12.56 -9.65
CA PRO A 486 -16.40 11.66 -9.81
C PRO A 486 -15.51 11.57 -8.57
N ASP A 487 -15.48 12.57 -7.71
CA ASP A 487 -14.63 12.63 -6.51
C ASP A 487 -15.27 11.96 -5.29
N MET A 488 -16.40 11.27 -5.48
CA MET A 488 -17.07 10.55 -4.40
C MET A 488 -16.18 9.43 -3.86
N ILE A 489 -16.07 9.39 -2.54
CA ILE A 489 -15.28 8.38 -1.82
C ILE A 489 -16.16 7.16 -1.57
N ASN A 490 -15.62 5.96 -1.80
CA ASN A 490 -16.27 4.74 -1.34
C ASN A 490 -16.11 4.57 0.17
N GLN A 491 -17.03 5.20 0.92
CA GLN A 491 -17.00 5.13 2.38
C GLN A 491 -17.10 3.69 2.90
N ALA A 492 -17.87 2.82 2.24
CA ALA A 492 -18.03 1.42 2.62
C ALA A 492 -16.69 0.64 2.52
N SER A 493 -15.92 0.85 1.46
CA SER A 493 -14.59 0.23 1.31
C SER A 493 -13.60 0.74 2.36
N ARG A 494 -13.61 2.04 2.64
CA ARG A 494 -12.76 2.64 3.69
C ARG A 494 -13.12 2.07 5.06
N ASP A 495 -14.39 2.00 5.37
CA ASP A 495 -14.91 1.43 6.62
C ASP A 495 -14.56 -0.04 6.78
N ALA A 496 -14.68 -0.85 5.73
CA ALA A 496 -14.29 -2.25 5.75
C ALA A 496 -12.78 -2.43 6.00
N MET A 497 -11.96 -1.55 5.41
CA MET A 497 -10.53 -1.58 5.61
C MET A 497 -10.12 -1.16 7.03
N GLU A 498 -10.73 -0.11 7.56
CA GLU A 498 -10.53 0.32 8.95
C GLU A 498 -10.94 -0.77 9.95
N GLN A 499 -12.08 -1.43 9.71
CA GLN A 499 -12.51 -2.57 10.50
C GLN A 499 -11.50 -3.72 10.49
N ARG A 500 -10.88 -4.03 9.35
CA ARG A 500 -9.83 -5.05 9.27
C ARG A 500 -8.62 -4.69 10.12
N ILE A 501 -8.18 -3.44 10.07
CA ILE A 501 -7.07 -2.94 10.89
C ILE A 501 -7.43 -3.03 12.38
N LEU A 502 -8.61 -2.57 12.77
CA LEU A 502 -9.09 -2.65 14.16
C LEU A 502 -9.24 -4.09 14.64
N GLN A 503 -9.71 -5.00 13.79
CA GLN A 503 -9.83 -6.42 14.13
C GLN A 503 -8.46 -7.06 14.39
N ALA A 504 -7.45 -6.73 13.58
CA ALA A 504 -6.09 -7.20 13.82
C ALA A 504 -5.53 -6.68 15.15
N LYS A 505 -5.74 -5.39 15.44
CA LYS A 505 -5.41 -4.78 16.73
C LYS A 505 -6.12 -5.52 17.89
N LYS A 506 -7.41 -5.76 17.75
CA LYS A 506 -8.21 -6.47 18.74
C LYS A 506 -7.65 -7.87 19.05
N ILE A 507 -7.28 -8.63 18.00
CA ILE A 507 -6.70 -9.97 18.18
C ILE A 507 -5.33 -9.87 18.87
N ALA A 508 -4.45 -8.98 18.46
CA ALA A 508 -3.13 -8.82 19.06
C ALA A 508 -3.21 -8.45 20.54
N ASP A 509 -3.99 -7.41 20.87
CA ASP A 509 -4.13 -6.94 22.24
C ASP A 509 -4.89 -7.93 23.12
N SER A 510 -5.77 -8.76 22.52
CA SER A 510 -6.44 -9.87 23.23
C SER A 510 -5.45 -10.96 23.65
N VAL A 511 -4.59 -11.37 22.74
CA VAL A 511 -3.54 -12.37 23.02
C VAL A 511 -2.58 -11.82 24.09
N ASP A 512 -2.16 -10.57 23.97
CA ASP A 512 -1.27 -9.90 24.94
C ASP A 512 -1.97 -9.62 26.32
N SER A 513 -3.28 -9.84 26.44
CA SER A 513 -4.02 -9.73 27.71
C SER A 513 -4.06 -11.03 28.52
N LEU A 514 -3.64 -12.14 27.93
CA LEU A 514 -3.48 -13.42 28.64
C LEU A 514 -2.16 -13.45 29.42
N THR A 515 -2.07 -14.28 30.45
CA THR A 515 -0.76 -14.68 30.98
C THR A 515 -0.11 -15.73 30.07
N PRO A 516 1.23 -15.88 30.08
CA PRO A 516 1.92 -16.90 29.31
C PRO A 516 1.40 -18.32 29.58
N GLN A 517 1.06 -18.61 30.79
CA GLN A 517 0.50 -19.89 31.21
C GLN A 517 -0.89 -20.15 30.61
N GLU A 518 -1.78 -19.17 30.63
CA GLU A 518 -3.12 -19.28 30.05
C GLU A 518 -3.08 -19.45 28.54
N ALA A 519 -2.19 -18.71 27.86
CA ALA A 519 -1.98 -18.85 26.44
C ALA A 519 -1.43 -20.24 26.09
N LEU A 520 -0.46 -20.76 26.90
CA LEU A 520 0.08 -22.10 26.74
C LEU A 520 -0.98 -23.17 26.88
N GLU A 521 -1.83 -23.10 27.92
CA GLU A 521 -2.92 -24.07 28.15
C GLU A 521 -3.92 -24.09 27.01
N GLY A 522 -4.30 -22.91 26.49
CA GLY A 522 -5.16 -22.79 25.29
C GLY A 522 -4.54 -23.43 24.04
N LEU A 523 -3.27 -23.14 23.80
CA LEU A 523 -2.53 -23.73 22.69
C LEU A 523 -2.35 -25.23 22.85
N GLN A 524 -2.17 -25.76 24.07
CA GLN A 524 -2.08 -27.19 24.34
C GLN A 524 -3.37 -27.94 23.97
N LYS A 525 -4.54 -27.35 24.26
CA LYS A 525 -5.84 -27.92 23.88
C LYS A 525 -5.96 -27.97 22.35
N ALA A 526 -5.62 -26.90 21.65
CA ALA A 526 -5.63 -26.87 20.19
C ALA A 526 -4.61 -27.86 19.57
N ALA A 527 -3.39 -27.92 20.11
CA ALA A 527 -2.34 -28.82 19.64
C ALA A 527 -2.72 -30.30 19.69
N ARG A 528 -3.50 -30.70 20.72
CA ARG A 528 -4.04 -32.08 20.82
C ARG A 528 -5.01 -32.39 19.67
N ILE A 529 -5.85 -31.43 19.28
CA ILE A 529 -6.79 -31.60 18.15
C ILE A 529 -6.01 -31.69 16.84
N TYR A 530 -5.02 -30.82 16.61
CA TYR A 530 -4.15 -30.92 15.44
C TYR A 530 -3.41 -32.24 15.37
N GLY A 531 -2.89 -32.72 16.53
CA GLY A 531 -2.22 -34.01 16.62
C GLY A 531 -3.14 -35.20 16.27
N SER A 532 -4.38 -35.21 16.77
CA SER A 532 -5.36 -36.27 16.49
C SER A 532 -5.87 -36.25 15.02
N ASN A 533 -5.91 -35.07 14.42
CA ASN A 533 -6.40 -34.92 13.04
C ASN A 533 -5.33 -35.13 11.96
N ARG A 534 -4.09 -35.32 12.36
CA ARG A 534 -2.94 -35.31 11.45
C ARG A 534 -3.01 -36.42 10.40
N GLU A 535 -3.22 -37.65 10.81
CA GLU A 535 -3.31 -38.80 9.88
C GLU A 535 -4.48 -38.61 8.91
N ARG A 536 -5.64 -38.15 9.40
CA ARG A 536 -6.80 -37.81 8.56
C ARG A 536 -6.44 -36.74 7.54
N THR A 537 -5.73 -35.68 7.95
CA THR A 537 -5.30 -34.60 7.07
C THR A 537 -4.32 -35.08 6.02
N GLU A 538 -3.31 -35.88 6.40
CA GLU A 538 -2.30 -36.43 5.47
C GLU A 538 -2.95 -37.35 4.41
N VAL A 539 -3.91 -38.20 4.80
CA VAL A 539 -4.68 -39.06 3.87
C VAL A 539 -5.47 -38.20 2.90
N GLN A 540 -6.22 -37.22 3.40
CA GLN A 540 -7.07 -36.38 2.55
C GLN A 540 -6.24 -35.45 1.64
N GLN A 541 -5.08 -34.99 2.06
CA GLN A 541 -4.17 -34.21 1.23
C GLN A 541 -3.61 -35.02 0.06
N LYS A 542 -3.27 -36.31 0.27
CA LYS A 542 -2.86 -37.20 -0.80
C LYS A 542 -4.00 -37.40 -1.82
N LEU A 543 -5.18 -37.71 -1.33
CA LEU A 543 -6.36 -37.85 -2.18
C LEU A 543 -6.68 -36.57 -2.97
N TYR A 544 -6.52 -35.41 -2.36
CA TYR A 544 -6.68 -34.12 -3.02
C TYR A 544 -5.64 -33.91 -4.13
N ALA A 545 -4.37 -34.21 -3.86
CA ALA A 545 -3.31 -34.09 -4.86
C ALA A 545 -3.58 -34.99 -6.08
N GLU A 546 -3.99 -36.24 -5.86
CA GLU A 546 -4.36 -37.18 -6.91
C GLU A 546 -5.59 -36.71 -7.72
N ALA A 547 -6.67 -36.29 -7.03
CA ALA A 547 -7.87 -35.79 -7.68
C ALA A 547 -7.62 -34.51 -8.48
N ARG A 548 -6.76 -33.63 -7.98
CA ARG A 548 -6.35 -32.41 -8.68
C ARG A 548 -5.56 -32.71 -9.96
N THR A 549 -4.65 -33.66 -9.89
CA THR A 549 -3.88 -34.11 -11.07
C THR A 549 -4.81 -34.67 -12.14
N GLN A 550 -5.72 -35.58 -11.77
CA GLN A 550 -6.70 -36.18 -12.68
C GLN A 550 -7.61 -35.12 -13.32
N TRP A 551 -8.06 -34.14 -12.52
CA TRP A 551 -8.85 -33.04 -13.07
C TRP A 551 -8.05 -32.21 -14.08
N LYS A 552 -6.80 -31.86 -13.74
CA LYS A 552 -5.96 -31.00 -14.60
C LYS A 552 -5.66 -31.69 -15.92
N GLU A 553 -5.29 -32.98 -15.88
CA GLU A 553 -5.07 -33.79 -17.08
C GLU A 553 -6.32 -33.90 -17.97
N ALA A 554 -7.51 -34.08 -17.36
CA ALA A 554 -8.77 -34.13 -18.09
C ALA A 554 -9.14 -32.78 -18.71
N GLN A 555 -8.85 -31.66 -17.99
CA GLN A 555 -9.08 -30.32 -18.49
C GLN A 555 -8.16 -30.00 -19.68
N ASP A 556 -6.86 -30.28 -19.54
CA ASP A 556 -5.85 -30.03 -20.59
C ASP A 556 -6.16 -30.87 -21.86
N LYS A 557 -6.62 -32.13 -21.68
CA LYS A 557 -7.08 -32.97 -22.80
C LYS A 557 -8.29 -32.40 -23.50
N ALA A 558 -9.29 -31.95 -22.73
CA ALA A 558 -10.52 -31.41 -23.29
C ALA A 558 -10.26 -30.09 -24.05
N GLU A 559 -9.38 -29.26 -23.54
CA GLU A 559 -9.02 -27.99 -24.19
C GLU A 559 -8.20 -28.18 -25.47
N ALA A 560 -7.45 -29.27 -25.58
CA ALA A 560 -6.69 -29.62 -26.78
C ALA A 560 -7.57 -30.22 -27.91
N MET A 561 -8.84 -30.59 -27.65
CA MET A 561 -9.75 -31.12 -28.64
C MET A 561 -10.36 -30.03 -29.50
N LYS A 562 -10.77 -30.41 -30.74
CA LYS A 562 -11.50 -29.47 -31.61
C LYS A 562 -12.92 -29.23 -31.06
N PRO A 563 -13.47 -27.99 -31.19
CA PRO A 563 -14.84 -27.72 -30.80
C PRO A 563 -15.87 -28.69 -31.43
N GLY A 564 -16.68 -29.31 -30.57
CA GLY A 564 -17.69 -30.25 -30.99
C GLY A 564 -18.21 -31.13 -29.84
N PRO A 565 -19.20 -32.03 -30.11
CA PRO A 565 -19.83 -32.83 -29.08
C PRO A 565 -18.88 -33.70 -28.24
N GLU A 566 -17.76 -34.14 -28.82
CA GLU A 566 -16.74 -34.92 -28.10
C GLU A 566 -15.98 -34.05 -27.09
N GLN A 567 -15.68 -32.78 -27.45
CA GLN A 567 -15.09 -31.82 -26.53
C GLN A 567 -16.06 -31.49 -25.38
N ASP A 568 -17.35 -31.32 -25.67
CA ASP A 568 -18.36 -31.02 -24.64
C ASP A 568 -18.44 -32.14 -23.60
N VAL A 569 -18.39 -33.40 -24.05
CA VAL A 569 -18.36 -34.58 -23.16
C VAL A 569 -17.08 -34.58 -22.30
N ALA A 570 -15.93 -34.28 -22.91
CA ALA A 570 -14.64 -34.22 -22.21
C ALA A 570 -14.62 -33.08 -21.16
N LEU A 571 -15.15 -31.90 -21.49
CA LEU A 571 -15.30 -30.77 -20.56
C LEU A 571 -16.26 -31.08 -19.40
N ALA A 572 -17.38 -31.79 -19.69
CA ALA A 572 -18.30 -32.26 -18.66
C ALA A 572 -17.61 -33.21 -17.68
N LYS A 573 -16.77 -34.12 -18.18
CA LYS A 573 -15.95 -35.01 -17.35
C LYS A 573 -14.91 -34.28 -16.52
N ALA A 574 -14.21 -33.29 -17.10
CA ALA A 574 -13.29 -32.45 -16.36
C ALA A 574 -13.99 -31.66 -15.24
N LYS A 575 -15.21 -31.16 -15.49
CA LYS A 575 -16.04 -30.48 -14.49
C LYS A 575 -16.43 -31.39 -13.32
N GLU A 576 -16.78 -32.67 -13.61
CA GLU A 576 -17.07 -33.70 -12.58
C GLU A 576 -15.84 -33.95 -11.70
N LEU A 577 -14.66 -34.14 -12.31
CA LEU A 577 -13.40 -34.35 -11.59
C LEU A 577 -13.01 -33.14 -10.77
N ARG A 578 -13.26 -31.93 -11.26
CA ARG A 578 -13.10 -30.69 -10.49
C ARG A 578 -13.97 -30.66 -9.24
N ALA A 579 -15.26 -30.99 -9.40
CA ALA A 579 -16.19 -31.05 -8.27
C ALA A 579 -15.73 -32.06 -7.20
N LYS A 580 -15.22 -33.22 -7.63
CA LYS A 580 -14.61 -34.21 -6.73
C LYS A 580 -13.38 -33.66 -6.00
N SER A 581 -12.46 -33.00 -6.71
CA SER A 581 -11.29 -32.36 -6.14
C SER A 581 -11.69 -31.27 -5.11
N ASP A 582 -12.68 -30.43 -5.45
CA ASP A 582 -13.17 -29.36 -4.57
C ASP A 582 -13.86 -29.93 -3.31
N ALA A 583 -14.57 -31.04 -3.41
CA ALA A 583 -15.18 -31.75 -2.27
C ALA A 583 -14.11 -32.27 -1.29
N ILE A 584 -13.03 -32.90 -1.81
CA ILE A 584 -11.93 -33.39 -0.97
C ILE A 584 -11.18 -32.21 -0.32
N ARG A 585 -10.97 -31.12 -1.06
CA ARG A 585 -10.38 -29.89 -0.51
C ARG A 585 -11.22 -29.32 0.63
N SER A 586 -12.54 -29.34 0.49
CA SER A 586 -13.44 -28.87 1.54
C SER A 586 -13.35 -29.73 2.80
N GLU A 587 -13.16 -31.03 2.66
CA GLU A 587 -12.94 -31.95 3.78
C GLU A 587 -11.59 -31.70 4.47
N VAL A 588 -10.50 -31.49 3.70
CA VAL A 588 -9.19 -31.07 4.26
C VAL A 588 -9.35 -29.80 5.10
N ASN A 589 -10.02 -28.79 4.53
CA ASN A 589 -10.27 -27.52 5.23
C ASN A 589 -11.12 -27.72 6.49
N ARG A 590 -12.12 -28.61 6.45
CA ARG A 590 -12.97 -28.91 7.61
C ARG A 590 -12.15 -29.50 8.76
N ILE A 591 -11.30 -30.49 8.46
CA ILE A 591 -10.43 -31.13 9.46
C ILE A 591 -9.43 -30.15 10.06
N GLN A 592 -8.81 -29.30 9.23
CA GLN A 592 -7.87 -28.26 9.70
C GLN A 592 -8.60 -27.21 10.56
N ASN A 593 -9.81 -26.84 10.19
CA ASN A 593 -10.61 -25.88 10.94
C ASN A 593 -11.05 -26.38 12.34
N GLU A 594 -11.04 -27.67 12.61
CA GLU A 594 -11.34 -28.21 13.96
C GLU A 594 -10.30 -27.70 14.99
N GLY A 595 -9.02 -27.77 14.67
CA GLY A 595 -7.96 -27.20 15.52
C GLY A 595 -8.04 -25.68 15.66
N ARG A 596 -8.24 -24.99 14.52
CA ARG A 596 -8.40 -23.53 14.51
C ARG A 596 -9.53 -23.02 15.39
N LYS A 597 -10.67 -23.71 15.40
CA LYS A 597 -11.81 -23.38 16.29
C LYS A 597 -11.41 -23.40 17.75
N VAL A 598 -10.62 -24.39 18.17
CA VAL A 598 -10.16 -24.51 19.55
C VAL A 598 -9.17 -23.39 19.86
N THR A 599 -8.23 -23.08 18.95
CA THR A 599 -7.31 -21.94 19.10
C THR A 599 -8.08 -20.64 19.30
N TYR A 600 -9.08 -20.38 18.47
CA TYR A 600 -9.91 -19.17 18.60
C TYR A 600 -10.70 -19.11 19.90
N ALA A 601 -11.32 -20.20 20.34
CA ALA A 601 -12.09 -20.24 21.58
C ALA A 601 -11.19 -20.07 22.83
N GLU A 602 -10.11 -20.82 22.90
CA GLU A 602 -9.29 -20.92 24.10
C GLU A 602 -8.23 -19.81 24.22
N VAL A 603 -7.77 -19.27 23.11
CA VAL A 603 -6.74 -18.21 23.12
C VAL A 603 -7.38 -16.85 22.77
N ILE A 604 -7.99 -16.72 21.58
CA ILE A 604 -8.45 -15.40 21.13
C ILE A 604 -9.68 -14.94 21.88
N THR A 605 -10.74 -15.77 22.01
CA THR A 605 -11.97 -15.35 22.71
C THR A 605 -11.74 -15.15 24.21
N ASN A 606 -10.95 -16.00 24.86
CA ASN A 606 -10.59 -15.81 26.27
C ASN A 606 -9.75 -14.55 26.48
N GLY A 607 -8.82 -14.29 25.57
CA GLY A 607 -8.06 -13.02 25.52
C GLY A 607 -8.96 -11.80 25.34
N GLN A 608 -9.97 -11.88 24.45
CA GLN A 608 -10.95 -10.80 24.24
C GLN A 608 -11.76 -10.50 25.52
N LYS A 609 -12.15 -11.51 26.27
CA LYS A 609 -12.84 -11.33 27.57
C LYS A 609 -11.95 -10.60 28.55
N LYS A 610 -10.69 -10.98 28.68
CA LYS A 610 -9.71 -10.29 29.53
C LYS A 610 -9.40 -8.87 29.07
N LEU A 611 -9.25 -8.67 27.76
CA LEU A 611 -9.08 -7.33 27.20
C LEU A 611 -10.30 -6.44 27.52
N PHE A 612 -11.52 -6.98 27.42
CA PHE A 612 -12.74 -6.28 27.81
C PHE A 612 -12.69 -5.85 29.27
N GLU A 613 -12.33 -6.76 30.18
CA GLU A 613 -12.20 -6.47 31.62
C GLU A 613 -11.14 -5.39 31.89
N LYS A 614 -10.00 -5.49 31.21
CA LYS A 614 -8.91 -4.50 31.29
C LYS A 614 -9.34 -3.11 30.82
N VAL A 615 -10.10 -3.03 29.71
CA VAL A 615 -10.53 -1.76 29.11
C VAL A 615 -11.69 -1.13 29.87
N THR A 616 -12.63 -1.95 30.35
CA THR A 616 -13.87 -1.46 30.97
C THR A 616 -13.83 -1.39 32.51
N GLY A 617 -12.88 -2.09 33.14
CA GLY A 617 -12.83 -2.28 34.58
C GLY A 617 -13.99 -3.14 35.13
N LYS A 618 -14.74 -3.83 34.27
CA LYS A 618 -15.91 -4.64 34.61
C LYS A 618 -15.69 -6.09 34.19
N PRO A 619 -16.14 -7.10 35.01
CA PRO A 619 -16.08 -8.49 34.60
C PRO A 619 -16.92 -8.72 33.35
N TYR A 620 -16.40 -9.54 32.42
CA TYR A 620 -17.14 -9.91 31.22
C TYR A 620 -18.31 -10.84 31.58
N GLN A 621 -19.53 -10.39 31.28
CA GLN A 621 -20.74 -11.21 31.44
C GLN A 621 -21.17 -11.70 30.07
N THR A 622 -21.27 -13.02 29.88
CA THR A 622 -21.81 -13.61 28.65
C THR A 622 -23.25 -13.14 28.43
N ILE A 623 -23.47 -12.28 27.45
CA ILE A 623 -24.81 -11.87 27.07
C ILE A 623 -25.41 -13.02 26.25
N ALA A 624 -26.36 -13.75 26.83
CA ALA A 624 -27.17 -14.71 26.08
C ALA A 624 -27.98 -13.94 25.00
N LEU A 625 -27.48 -13.90 23.77
CA LEU A 625 -28.23 -13.34 22.63
C LEU A 625 -29.46 -14.21 22.37
N ASN A 626 -30.60 -13.80 22.86
CA ASN A 626 -31.92 -14.31 22.47
C ASN A 626 -32.19 -13.92 21.00
N THR A 627 -31.69 -14.72 20.06
CA THR A 627 -32.06 -14.56 18.65
C THR A 627 -33.29 -15.41 18.33
N LYS A 628 -34.47 -14.84 18.54
CA LYS A 628 -35.66 -15.23 17.76
C LYS A 628 -35.69 -14.35 16.49
N GLY A 629 -35.57 -15.00 15.34
CA GLY A 629 -35.99 -14.47 14.03
C GLY A 629 -34.90 -13.70 13.26
N GLY A 630 -34.40 -14.27 12.19
CA GLY A 630 -33.61 -13.59 11.17
C GLY A 630 -33.37 -14.52 9.98
N SER A 631 -34.04 -14.23 8.88
CA SER A 631 -34.02 -14.93 7.60
C SER A 631 -32.61 -15.12 7.02
N GLU A 632 -32.38 -16.27 6.43
CA GLU A 632 -31.24 -16.58 5.57
C GLU A 632 -31.18 -15.64 4.36
N ALA A 633 -30.15 -14.83 4.29
CA ALA A 633 -29.74 -14.16 3.06
C ALA A 633 -28.52 -14.87 2.49
N ALA A 634 -28.61 -15.22 1.21
CA ALA A 634 -27.59 -15.95 0.45
C ALA A 634 -26.26 -15.18 0.38
N PRO A 635 -25.10 -15.86 0.34
CA PRO A 635 -23.79 -15.23 0.39
C PRO A 635 -23.41 -14.63 -0.97
N SER A 636 -23.10 -13.35 -0.99
CA SER A 636 -22.42 -12.69 -2.09
C SER A 636 -20.90 -12.75 -1.91
N MET A 637 -20.22 -12.88 -3.03
CA MET A 637 -18.80 -13.13 -3.28
C MET A 637 -17.75 -12.80 -2.19
N MET A 638 -16.89 -13.77 -1.99
CA MET A 638 -15.85 -13.97 -1.00
C MET A 638 -14.75 -12.89 -0.98
N THR A 639 -14.69 -12.15 0.10
CA THR A 639 -13.46 -11.56 0.64
C THR A 639 -13.01 -12.40 1.86
N GLY A 640 -11.73 -12.30 2.27
CA GLY A 640 -11.12 -13.18 3.31
C GLY A 640 -11.92 -13.42 4.60
N ASP A 641 -12.86 -12.53 4.97
CA ASP A 641 -13.77 -12.70 6.10
C ASP A 641 -14.83 -13.80 5.91
N SER A 642 -15.19 -14.12 4.66
CA SER A 642 -16.12 -15.20 4.36
C SER A 642 -15.53 -16.60 4.66
N MET A 643 -14.20 -16.75 4.67
CA MET A 643 -13.55 -17.99 5.10
C MET A 643 -13.71 -18.26 6.60
N MET A 644 -13.78 -17.22 7.44
CA MET A 644 -14.01 -17.36 8.89
C MET A 644 -15.47 -17.72 9.24
N MET A 645 -16.43 -17.24 8.44
CA MET A 645 -17.88 -17.46 8.69
C MET A 645 -18.39 -18.81 8.20
N ALA A 646 -17.72 -19.47 7.25
CA ALA A 646 -18.16 -20.76 6.68
C ALA A 646 -18.02 -21.96 7.62
N SER A 647 -17.48 -21.79 8.84
CA SER A 647 -17.11 -22.91 9.72
C SER A 647 -18.18 -23.33 10.75
N GLY A 648 -19.38 -22.76 10.74
CA GLY A 648 -20.54 -23.23 11.53
C GLY A 648 -20.41 -23.19 13.08
N VAL A 649 -19.31 -22.67 13.65
CA VAL A 649 -19.20 -22.38 15.08
C VAL A 649 -19.56 -20.94 15.31
N ARG A 650 -20.65 -20.68 15.97
CA ARG A 650 -20.96 -19.36 16.51
C ARG A 650 -19.94 -19.05 17.61
N ASN A 651 -18.85 -18.38 17.22
CA ASN A 651 -17.97 -17.79 18.21
C ASN A 651 -18.72 -16.67 18.92
N GLU A 652 -18.64 -16.64 20.25
CA GLU A 652 -19.17 -15.56 21.06
C GLU A 652 -18.54 -14.24 20.61
N LYS A 653 -19.36 -13.29 20.10
CA LYS A 653 -18.86 -11.99 19.65
C LYS A 653 -18.64 -11.10 20.89
N VAL A 654 -17.39 -10.98 21.33
CA VAL A 654 -17.00 -10.07 22.41
C VAL A 654 -16.84 -8.66 21.81
N VAL A 655 -17.71 -7.72 22.17
CA VAL A 655 -17.63 -6.31 21.75
C VAL A 655 -16.80 -5.53 22.77
N ILE A 656 -15.72 -4.89 22.32
CA ILE A 656 -14.77 -4.17 23.19
C ILE A 656 -14.76 -2.68 22.79
N PRO A 657 -15.05 -1.76 23.73
CA PRO A 657 -14.98 -0.32 23.46
C PRO A 657 -13.61 0.09 22.91
N GLY A 658 -13.59 0.87 21.82
CA GLY A 658 -12.36 1.32 21.16
C GLY A 658 -11.71 0.33 20.20
N TYR A 659 -12.19 -0.94 20.12
CA TYR A 659 -11.72 -1.97 19.20
C TYR A 659 -12.77 -2.41 18.20
N ASP A 660 -14.01 -2.19 18.50
CA ASP A 660 -15.11 -2.43 17.59
C ASP A 660 -15.72 -1.08 17.20
N ARG A 661 -15.93 -0.86 15.93
CA ARG A 661 -16.62 0.32 15.45
C ARG A 661 -18.06 0.29 15.96
N LYS A 662 -18.54 1.45 16.41
CA LYS A 662 -19.95 1.59 16.73
C LYS A 662 -20.75 1.30 15.46
N GLU A 663 -21.49 0.21 15.43
CA GLU A 663 -22.40 -0.05 14.31
C GLU A 663 -23.43 1.09 14.30
N LEU A 664 -23.59 1.71 13.13
CA LEU A 664 -24.64 2.70 12.94
C LEU A 664 -25.99 2.03 13.23
N THR A 665 -26.83 2.69 13.99
CA THR A 665 -28.20 2.23 14.21
C THR A 665 -28.96 2.19 12.87
N ALA A 666 -30.08 1.51 12.82
CA ALA A 666 -30.92 1.49 11.62
C ALA A 666 -31.33 2.92 11.22
N GLU A 667 -31.61 3.78 12.20
CA GLU A 667 -31.96 5.19 12.00
C GLU A 667 -30.78 6.01 11.46
N GLU A 668 -29.55 5.81 11.99
CA GLU A 668 -28.36 6.48 11.49
C GLU A 668 -28.03 6.05 10.04
N LYS A 669 -28.18 4.74 9.72
CA LYS A 669 -28.05 4.22 8.34
C LYS A 669 -29.09 4.82 7.40
N GLU A 670 -30.34 4.90 7.83
CA GLU A 670 -31.41 5.50 7.05
C GLU A 670 -31.17 7.00 6.82
N ALA A 671 -30.65 7.72 7.82
CA ALA A 671 -30.30 9.14 7.68
C ALA A 671 -29.17 9.37 6.65
N VAL A 672 -28.17 8.48 6.62
CA VAL A 672 -27.09 8.54 5.61
C VAL A 672 -27.65 8.25 4.22
N ASN A 673 -28.46 7.21 4.09
CA ASN A 673 -29.07 6.83 2.81
C ASN A 673 -30.05 7.93 2.31
N ALA A 674 -30.80 8.57 3.21
CA ALA A 674 -31.68 9.67 2.87
C ALA A 674 -30.92 10.88 2.32
N LYS A 675 -29.77 11.23 2.92
CA LYS A 675 -28.88 12.30 2.41
C LYS A 675 -28.35 11.99 1.00
N LEU A 676 -27.91 10.75 0.77
CA LEU A 676 -27.44 10.30 -0.54
C LEU A 676 -28.57 10.37 -1.59
N ARG A 677 -29.76 9.88 -1.24
CA ARG A 677 -30.93 9.99 -2.11
C ARG A 677 -31.29 11.42 -2.44
N ALA A 678 -31.34 12.30 -1.43
CA ALA A 678 -31.62 13.72 -1.65
C ALA A 678 -30.62 14.35 -2.64
N ALA A 679 -29.33 14.01 -2.55
CA ALA A 679 -28.33 14.47 -3.51
C ALA A 679 -28.60 13.95 -4.93
N TYR A 680 -29.00 12.69 -5.08
CA TYR A 680 -29.36 12.14 -6.40
C TYR A 680 -30.67 12.72 -6.95
N GLU A 681 -31.62 13.07 -6.08
CA GLU A 681 -32.84 13.79 -6.48
C GLU A 681 -32.52 15.20 -7.01
N GLU A 682 -31.66 15.95 -6.29
CA GLU A 682 -31.20 17.27 -6.75
C GLU A 682 -30.45 17.18 -8.09
N GLU A 683 -29.67 16.14 -8.25
CA GLU A 683 -28.93 15.85 -9.49
C GLU A 683 -29.92 15.55 -10.65
N ALA A 684 -30.98 14.77 -10.40
CA ALA A 684 -32.02 14.47 -11.36
C ALA A 684 -32.76 15.75 -11.80
N ASP A 685 -33.07 16.64 -10.85
CA ASP A 685 -33.68 17.95 -11.14
C ASP A 685 -32.79 18.82 -12.03
N TYR A 686 -31.48 18.84 -11.74
CA TYR A 686 -30.52 19.59 -12.58
C TYR A 686 -30.50 19.08 -14.02
N TYR A 687 -30.60 17.77 -14.25
CA TYR A 687 -30.63 17.19 -15.60
C TYR A 687 -32.04 17.15 -16.22
N GLY A 688 -33.06 17.68 -15.54
CA GLY A 688 -34.44 17.75 -16.04
C GLY A 688 -35.14 16.38 -16.14
N ILE A 689 -34.72 15.42 -15.28
CA ILE A 689 -35.35 14.09 -15.22
C ILE A 689 -36.59 14.17 -14.33
N THR A 690 -37.76 14.49 -14.95
CA THR A 690 -39.03 14.73 -14.24
C THR A 690 -39.97 13.54 -14.25
N GLU A 691 -39.83 12.61 -15.23
CA GLU A 691 -40.69 11.44 -15.34
C GLU A 691 -40.40 10.45 -14.19
N PRO A 692 -41.43 10.06 -13.39
CA PRO A 692 -41.21 9.31 -12.14
C PRO A 692 -40.50 7.96 -12.34
N LYS A 693 -40.79 7.23 -13.44
CA LYS A 693 -40.16 5.94 -13.76
C LYS A 693 -38.69 6.13 -14.15
N GLU A 694 -38.41 7.13 -14.97
CA GLU A 694 -37.03 7.42 -15.38
C GLU A 694 -36.22 7.92 -14.18
N ARG A 695 -36.80 8.78 -13.33
CA ARG A 695 -36.17 9.27 -12.09
C ARG A 695 -35.81 8.13 -11.13
N LYS A 696 -36.70 7.17 -10.92
CA LYS A 696 -36.43 5.97 -10.11
C LYS A 696 -35.29 5.13 -10.70
N GLN A 697 -35.26 4.95 -12.03
CA GLN A 697 -34.18 4.22 -12.71
C GLN A 697 -32.87 4.98 -12.60
N TYR A 698 -32.88 6.29 -12.74
CA TYR A 698 -31.73 7.15 -12.56
C TYR A 698 -31.12 6.97 -11.17
N ILE A 699 -31.90 7.14 -10.09
CA ILE A 699 -31.41 7.00 -8.71
C ILE A 699 -30.82 5.61 -8.47
N SER A 700 -31.49 4.54 -8.89
CA SER A 700 -30.97 3.16 -8.77
C SER A 700 -29.65 2.96 -9.54
N THR A 701 -29.53 3.58 -10.72
CA THR A 701 -28.28 3.54 -11.50
C THR A 701 -27.18 4.32 -10.80
N ARG A 702 -27.48 5.48 -10.20
CA ARG A 702 -26.51 6.27 -9.43
C ARG A 702 -25.98 5.52 -8.20
N GLU A 703 -26.88 4.84 -7.45
CA GLU A 703 -26.50 3.99 -6.31
C GLU A 703 -25.54 2.86 -6.72
N ARG A 704 -25.73 2.28 -7.91
CA ARG A 704 -24.84 1.26 -8.47
C ARG A 704 -23.51 1.86 -8.95
N MET A 705 -23.55 2.93 -9.75
CA MET A 705 -22.35 3.62 -10.27
C MET A 705 -21.43 4.09 -9.14
N GLY A 706 -21.99 4.56 -8.01
CA GLY A 706 -21.22 4.96 -6.84
C GLY A 706 -20.41 3.81 -6.21
N ARG A 707 -20.70 2.55 -6.54
CA ARG A 707 -19.93 1.38 -6.09
C ARG A 707 -18.95 0.85 -7.13
N ASP A 708 -19.34 0.92 -8.41
CA ASP A 708 -18.65 0.24 -9.51
C ASP A 708 -17.72 1.17 -10.28
N THR A 709 -17.96 2.49 -10.27
CA THR A 709 -17.17 3.49 -10.98
C THR A 709 -16.40 4.38 -10.00
N LEU A 710 -15.34 3.82 -9.44
CA LEU A 710 -14.46 4.47 -8.48
C LEU A 710 -13.22 5.04 -9.15
N ARG A 711 -12.67 6.11 -8.60
CA ARG A 711 -11.37 6.62 -9.00
C ARG A 711 -10.25 5.60 -8.75
N SER A 712 -9.21 5.69 -9.55
CA SER A 712 -8.05 4.78 -9.48
C SER A 712 -7.44 4.64 -8.10
N ALA A 713 -7.42 5.71 -7.29
CA ALA A 713 -6.90 5.70 -5.92
C ALA A 713 -7.79 4.97 -4.89
N GLU A 714 -9.05 4.67 -5.24
CA GLU A 714 -9.98 3.92 -4.40
C GLU A 714 -10.07 2.43 -4.82
N LEU A 715 -9.36 2.05 -5.87
CA LEU A 715 -9.23 0.67 -6.34
C LEU A 715 -8.03 -0.02 -5.70
N GLU A 716 -7.95 -1.33 -5.89
CA GLU A 716 -6.76 -2.12 -5.54
C GLU A 716 -5.53 -1.59 -6.29
N SER A 717 -4.42 -1.41 -5.59
CA SER A 717 -3.18 -0.86 -6.14
C SER A 717 -2.01 -1.86 -6.01
N PRO A 718 -1.42 -2.30 -7.12
CA PRO A 718 -1.85 -2.10 -8.50
C PRO A 718 -3.16 -2.86 -8.81
N ALA A 719 -3.88 -2.40 -9.82
CA ALA A 719 -5.07 -3.08 -10.30
C ALA A 719 -4.75 -4.49 -10.81
N PRO A 720 -5.67 -5.45 -10.75
CA PRO A 720 -5.44 -6.81 -11.24
C PRO A 720 -5.17 -6.84 -12.75
N ARG A 721 -4.48 -7.89 -13.22
CA ARG A 721 -4.24 -8.09 -14.66
C ARG A 721 -5.57 -8.21 -15.40
N GLY A 722 -5.64 -7.61 -16.59
CA GLY A 722 -6.87 -7.50 -17.39
C GLY A 722 -7.77 -6.31 -17.03
N HIS A 723 -7.47 -5.60 -15.95
CA HIS A 723 -8.13 -4.33 -15.66
C HIS A 723 -7.60 -3.22 -16.58
N TYR A 724 -8.47 -2.27 -16.99
CA TYR A 724 -8.13 -1.16 -17.85
C TYR A 724 -6.85 -0.41 -17.43
N LEU A 725 -6.69 -0.13 -16.15
CA LEU A 725 -5.49 0.53 -15.62
C LEU A 725 -4.19 -0.20 -15.98
N ARG A 726 -4.18 -1.54 -15.89
CA ARG A 726 -3.00 -2.35 -16.23
C ARG A 726 -2.72 -2.36 -17.73
N GLU A 727 -3.76 -2.45 -18.55
CA GLU A 727 -3.66 -2.42 -20.00
C GLU A 727 -3.16 -1.06 -20.50
N PHE A 728 -3.48 0.03 -19.80
CA PHE A 728 -3.05 1.39 -20.13
C PHE A 728 -1.73 1.80 -19.50
N GLY A 729 -1.01 0.88 -18.88
CA GLY A 729 0.37 1.07 -18.43
C GLY A 729 0.52 1.49 -16.97
N GLN A 730 -0.50 1.24 -16.10
CA GLN A 730 -0.31 1.40 -14.67
C GLN A 730 0.88 0.56 -14.21
N SER A 731 1.75 1.16 -13.40
CA SER A 731 2.86 0.49 -12.75
C SER A 731 2.42 -0.77 -12.00
N ASP A 732 3.21 -1.85 -12.11
CA ASP A 732 3.03 -3.06 -11.28
C ASP A 732 3.57 -2.89 -9.86
N ARG A 733 4.20 -1.74 -9.57
CA ARG A 733 4.82 -1.41 -8.28
C ARG A 733 6.03 -2.32 -7.91
N GLU A 734 6.56 -3.07 -8.88
CA GLU A 734 7.76 -3.90 -8.63
C GLU A 734 9.03 -3.05 -8.61
N THR A 735 9.12 -2.09 -9.52
CA THR A 735 10.22 -1.13 -9.58
C THR A 735 9.73 0.31 -9.40
N ILE A 736 10.65 1.23 -9.12
CA ILE A 736 10.37 2.64 -8.87
C ILE A 736 9.99 3.31 -10.19
N GLU A 737 8.88 4.07 -10.19
CA GLU A 737 8.37 4.83 -11.35
C GLU A 737 8.27 3.97 -12.63
N ASN A 738 7.63 2.81 -12.52
CA ASN A 738 7.51 1.80 -13.58
C ASN A 738 6.21 1.95 -14.40
N ALA A 739 5.56 3.11 -14.39
CA ALA A 739 4.41 3.37 -15.24
C ALA A 739 4.84 3.51 -16.71
N ASN A 740 4.15 2.82 -17.61
CA ASN A 740 4.39 2.92 -19.06
C ASN A 740 3.33 3.81 -19.71
N ASN A 741 3.76 4.93 -20.26
CA ASN A 741 2.91 5.88 -20.97
C ASN A 741 2.99 5.75 -22.51
N GLU A 742 3.69 4.74 -23.05
CA GLU A 742 3.76 4.50 -24.47
C GLU A 742 2.43 3.97 -25.02
N ALA A 743 2.11 4.34 -26.27
CA ALA A 743 0.93 3.85 -26.96
C ALA A 743 1.15 2.39 -27.42
N SER A 744 0.12 1.55 -27.22
CA SER A 744 0.15 0.16 -27.66
C SER A 744 -1.13 -0.24 -28.41
N VAL A 745 -1.02 -1.27 -29.26
CA VAL A 745 -2.18 -1.84 -29.98
C VAL A 745 -3.26 -2.36 -29.00
N PRO A 746 -2.93 -3.07 -27.91
CA PRO A 746 -3.93 -3.48 -26.94
C PRO A 746 -4.73 -2.31 -26.34
N GLN A 747 -4.10 -1.15 -26.11
CA GLN A 747 -4.79 0.05 -25.62
C GLN A 747 -5.80 0.56 -26.65
N ALA A 748 -5.43 0.62 -27.93
CA ALA A 748 -6.37 1.03 -29.00
C ALA A 748 -7.56 0.07 -29.08
N LEU A 749 -7.30 -1.25 -29.02
CA LEU A 749 -8.36 -2.26 -29.01
C LEU A 749 -9.26 -2.17 -27.76
N ALA A 750 -8.70 -1.89 -26.60
CA ALA A 750 -9.47 -1.69 -25.37
C ALA A 750 -10.37 -0.46 -25.44
N MET A 751 -9.91 0.60 -26.09
CA MET A 751 -10.74 1.79 -26.37
C MET A 751 -11.88 1.50 -27.34
N MET A 752 -11.65 0.64 -28.33
CA MET A 752 -12.65 0.34 -29.37
C MET A 752 -13.69 -0.70 -28.92
N ASN A 753 -13.28 -1.71 -28.16
CA ASN A 753 -14.09 -2.90 -27.87
C ASN A 753 -14.28 -3.17 -26.37
N GLY A 754 -13.68 -2.34 -25.49
CA GLY A 754 -13.72 -2.55 -24.04
C GLY A 754 -15.10 -2.30 -23.42
N SER A 755 -15.32 -2.85 -22.24
CA SER A 755 -16.57 -2.70 -21.45
C SER A 755 -16.85 -1.27 -20.97
N LEU A 756 -15.91 -0.35 -21.18
CA LEU A 756 -15.99 1.04 -20.75
C LEU A 756 -16.88 1.87 -21.67
N LEU A 757 -16.80 1.65 -22.99
CA LEU A 757 -17.56 2.39 -23.99
C LEU A 757 -19.09 2.29 -23.76
N PRO A 758 -19.67 1.11 -23.52
CA PRO A 758 -21.10 1.01 -23.19
C PRO A 758 -21.49 1.79 -21.93
N GLN A 759 -20.62 1.93 -20.94
CA GLN A 759 -20.88 2.71 -19.74
C GLN A 759 -20.83 4.23 -20.01
N LEU A 760 -19.93 4.68 -20.87
CA LEU A 760 -19.84 6.07 -21.31
C LEU A 760 -21.09 6.49 -22.11
N LEU A 761 -21.61 5.57 -22.91
CA LEU A 761 -22.80 5.79 -23.75
C LEU A 761 -24.12 5.44 -23.05
N ASP A 762 -24.08 4.99 -21.79
CA ASP A 762 -25.30 4.79 -21.00
C ASP A 762 -26.05 6.11 -20.85
N ARG A 763 -27.36 6.08 -21.01
CA ARG A 763 -28.23 7.28 -21.00
C ARG A 763 -28.15 8.08 -19.70
N PHE A 764 -27.70 7.48 -18.61
CA PHE A 764 -27.52 8.09 -17.30
C PHE A 764 -26.06 8.39 -16.98
N SER A 765 -25.12 8.20 -17.93
CA SER A 765 -23.76 8.72 -17.79
C SER A 765 -23.78 10.24 -17.76
N GLN A 766 -22.83 10.84 -17.06
CA GLN A 766 -22.67 12.29 -16.98
C GLN A 766 -22.57 12.93 -18.38
N LEU A 767 -21.84 12.29 -19.27
CA LEU A 767 -21.69 12.71 -20.67
C LEU A 767 -23.03 12.74 -21.39
N MET A 768 -23.77 11.62 -21.37
CA MET A 768 -25.05 11.54 -22.09
C MET A 768 -26.16 12.38 -21.46
N LEU A 769 -26.16 12.56 -20.15
CA LEU A 769 -27.06 13.49 -19.47
C LEU A 769 -26.82 14.93 -19.93
N THR A 770 -25.53 15.34 -20.04
CA THR A 770 -25.20 16.71 -20.50
C THR A 770 -25.59 16.90 -21.97
N VAL A 771 -25.33 15.90 -22.82
CA VAL A 771 -25.73 15.95 -24.25
C VAL A 771 -27.27 15.97 -24.42
N ARG A 772 -27.98 15.16 -23.65
CA ARG A 772 -29.48 15.11 -23.70
C ARG A 772 -30.16 16.40 -23.20
N LYS A 773 -29.51 17.12 -22.30
CA LYS A 773 -30.01 18.43 -21.81
C LYS A 773 -30.05 19.47 -22.92
N ALA A 774 -29.19 19.34 -23.94
CA ALA A 774 -29.17 20.21 -25.10
C ALA A 774 -30.39 19.93 -26.04
N GLN A 775 -31.10 20.98 -26.44
CA GLN A 775 -32.35 20.86 -27.21
C GLN A 775 -32.08 20.72 -28.72
N TYR A 776 -31.10 21.44 -29.25
CA TYR A 776 -30.82 21.48 -30.68
C TYR A 776 -29.61 20.61 -31.03
N PRO A 777 -29.53 20.07 -32.27
CA PRO A 777 -28.40 19.26 -32.74
C PRO A 777 -27.04 19.94 -32.55
N ASP A 778 -26.96 21.22 -32.89
CA ASP A 778 -25.74 22.03 -32.73
C ASP A 778 -25.29 22.17 -31.28
N ASP A 779 -26.22 22.29 -30.34
CA ASP A 779 -25.95 22.40 -28.91
C ASP A 779 -25.49 21.04 -28.34
N LYS A 780 -25.98 19.92 -28.91
CA LYS A 780 -25.52 18.58 -28.54
C LYS A 780 -24.05 18.36 -28.91
N VAL A 781 -23.64 18.84 -30.08
CA VAL A 781 -22.24 18.82 -30.52
C VAL A 781 -21.39 19.65 -29.57
N GLU A 782 -21.83 20.88 -29.26
CA GLU A 782 -21.13 21.75 -28.32
C GLU A 782 -21.03 21.10 -26.93
N ALA A 783 -22.12 20.49 -26.43
CA ALA A 783 -22.12 19.76 -25.15
C ALA A 783 -21.14 18.60 -25.14
N ALA A 784 -21.01 17.82 -26.21
CA ALA A 784 -20.03 16.74 -26.31
C ALA A 784 -18.58 17.27 -26.25
N TYR A 785 -18.27 18.32 -27.03
CA TYR A 785 -16.95 18.94 -26.99
C TYR A 785 -16.61 19.54 -25.63
N MET A 786 -17.55 20.26 -25.02
CA MET A 786 -17.37 20.85 -23.67
C MET A 786 -17.12 19.78 -22.61
N THR A 787 -17.86 18.68 -22.66
CA THR A 787 -17.74 17.60 -21.67
C THR A 787 -16.44 16.80 -21.83
N ILE A 788 -16.02 16.52 -23.07
CA ILE A 788 -14.86 15.65 -23.33
C ILE A 788 -13.56 16.47 -23.38
N LEU A 789 -13.59 17.63 -24.04
CA LEU A 789 -12.39 18.42 -24.35
C LEU A 789 -12.33 19.75 -23.57
N ALA A 790 -13.33 20.08 -22.77
CA ALA A 790 -13.45 21.33 -22.00
C ALA A 790 -13.42 22.61 -22.89
N ARG A 791 -13.82 22.52 -24.14
CA ARG A 791 -13.88 23.64 -25.09
C ARG A 791 -15.02 23.50 -26.08
N LYS A 792 -15.40 24.61 -26.69
CA LYS A 792 -16.33 24.59 -27.82
C LYS A 792 -15.66 24.03 -29.09
N PRO A 793 -16.46 23.43 -30.02
CA PRO A 793 -15.96 23.06 -31.33
C PRO A 793 -15.64 24.32 -32.15
N THR A 794 -14.63 24.24 -32.99
CA THR A 794 -14.36 25.25 -34.01
C THR A 794 -15.41 25.18 -35.12
N ALA A 795 -15.54 26.25 -35.93
CA ALA A 795 -16.45 26.26 -37.06
C ALA A 795 -16.18 25.10 -38.03
N ASN A 796 -14.89 24.78 -38.26
CA ASN A 796 -14.48 23.67 -39.13
C ASN A 796 -14.88 22.30 -38.55
N GLU A 797 -14.69 22.08 -37.25
CA GLU A 797 -15.10 20.84 -36.59
C GLU A 797 -16.63 20.66 -36.64
N LYS A 798 -17.38 21.74 -36.43
CA LYS A 798 -18.83 21.73 -36.55
C LYS A 798 -19.28 21.41 -37.98
N ALA A 799 -18.69 22.04 -38.98
CA ALA A 799 -18.94 21.77 -40.39
C ALA A 799 -18.54 20.33 -40.79
N ALA A 800 -17.41 19.81 -40.30
CA ALA A 800 -17.01 18.44 -40.55
C ALA A 800 -18.00 17.43 -40.00
N TRP A 801 -18.56 17.67 -38.77
CA TRP A 801 -19.59 16.83 -38.21
C TRP A 801 -20.89 16.84 -38.99
N LEU A 802 -21.37 18.03 -39.37
CA LEU A 802 -22.59 18.17 -40.19
C LEU A 802 -22.43 17.41 -41.53
N LYS A 803 -21.29 17.55 -42.21
CA LYS A 803 -20.97 16.78 -43.40
C LYS A 803 -20.94 15.27 -43.16
N ALA A 804 -20.45 14.82 -42.02
CA ALA A 804 -20.45 13.40 -41.65
C ALA A 804 -21.87 12.88 -41.44
N GLN A 805 -22.77 13.68 -40.86
CA GLN A 805 -24.19 13.34 -40.72
C GLN A 805 -24.86 13.17 -42.11
N ASP A 806 -24.58 14.04 -43.08
CA ASP A 806 -25.07 13.92 -44.45
C ASP A 806 -24.61 12.63 -45.14
N ASN A 807 -23.48 12.09 -44.71
CA ASN A 807 -22.90 10.84 -45.18
C ASN A 807 -23.31 9.58 -44.36
N GLY A 808 -24.32 9.71 -43.49
CA GLY A 808 -24.92 8.58 -42.75
C GLY A 808 -24.42 8.35 -41.30
N LEU A 809 -23.47 9.14 -40.79
CA LEU A 809 -23.07 9.13 -39.38
C LEU A 809 -24.09 9.98 -38.57
N GLN A 810 -25.19 9.37 -38.16
CA GLN A 810 -26.29 10.11 -37.52
C GLN A 810 -26.28 10.09 -35.98
N ASP A 811 -25.49 9.20 -35.35
CA ASP A 811 -25.52 9.04 -33.89
C ASP A 811 -24.44 9.90 -33.23
N ILE A 812 -24.86 10.64 -32.20
CA ILE A 812 -23.97 11.39 -31.33
C ILE A 812 -22.88 10.48 -30.66
N GLN A 813 -23.15 9.18 -30.61
CA GLN A 813 -22.20 8.18 -30.13
C GLN A 813 -20.94 8.09 -30.99
N ASP A 814 -21.08 8.25 -32.31
CA ASP A 814 -19.95 8.27 -33.25
C ASP A 814 -19.06 9.49 -33.02
N LEU A 815 -19.68 10.64 -32.72
CA LEU A 815 -18.93 11.85 -32.35
C LEU A 815 -18.17 11.64 -31.03
N VAL A 816 -18.83 11.11 -30.01
CA VAL A 816 -18.22 10.82 -28.71
C VAL A 816 -17.02 9.87 -28.88
N PHE A 817 -17.21 8.79 -29.62
CA PHE A 817 -16.14 7.84 -29.93
C PHE A 817 -14.97 8.51 -30.63
N SER A 818 -15.26 9.34 -31.64
CA SER A 818 -14.21 10.09 -32.37
C SER A 818 -13.44 11.01 -31.43
N LEU A 819 -14.12 11.78 -30.58
CA LEU A 819 -13.50 12.72 -29.64
C LEU A 819 -12.61 12.04 -28.62
N LEU A 820 -13.03 10.89 -28.07
CA LEU A 820 -12.25 10.12 -27.10
C LEU A 820 -10.95 9.54 -27.69
N ASN A 821 -10.92 9.33 -29.01
CA ASN A 821 -9.74 8.83 -29.72
C ASN A 821 -8.85 9.94 -30.29
N THR A 822 -9.17 11.22 -30.07
CA THR A 822 -8.33 12.33 -30.48
C THR A 822 -7.07 12.47 -29.62
N GLN A 823 -5.99 12.94 -30.22
CA GLN A 823 -4.81 13.34 -29.46
C GLN A 823 -5.14 14.40 -28.42
N GLN A 824 -6.12 15.26 -28.68
CA GLN A 824 -6.53 16.30 -27.75
C GLN A 824 -7.17 15.74 -26.45
N PHE A 825 -7.86 14.60 -26.53
CA PHE A 825 -8.32 13.90 -25.33
C PHE A 825 -7.18 13.19 -24.60
N ILE A 826 -6.35 12.48 -25.35
CA ILE A 826 -5.32 11.58 -24.79
C ILE A 826 -4.13 12.35 -24.18
N PHE A 827 -3.83 13.56 -24.67
CA PHE A 827 -2.68 14.35 -24.24
C PHE A 827 -3.07 15.55 -23.37
N ILE A 828 -2.18 15.90 -22.46
CA ILE A 828 -2.26 17.11 -21.63
C ILE A 828 -1.61 18.24 -22.43
N GLN A 829 -2.44 19.21 -22.85
CA GLN A 829 -2.05 20.34 -23.68
C GLN A 829 -1.81 21.62 -22.87
#